data_ea29ad0ecbe1043f968e866d863320c7
#
_entry.id   ea29ad0ecbe1043f968e866d863320c7
#
_cell.length_a   1.000
_cell.length_b   1.000
_cell.length_c   1.000
_cell.angle_alpha   90.00
_cell.angle_beta   90.00
_cell.angle_gamma   90.00
#
_symmetry.space_group_name_H-M   'P 1'
#
loop_
_entity.id
_entity.type
_entity.pdbx_description
1 polymer ?
#
loop_
_entity_poly.entity_id
_entity_poly.type
_entity_poly.pdbx_seq_one_letter_code
_entity_poly.pdbx_strand_id
1 'polypeptide(L)'
;MSSLKVRPQQQLSDKKLKEILEEDKRRLTSLLATYRPITGENAPGLRFECVIEDFLKGKKLWLPVEMLKEKKFCAIIKRGSISAFCEKYMADLDQEKARDAVFRYLIRLRCKHDFYFFAYAYARIKNKDGGDDIPFLLNHAQIGLTKDFERQRLHGELHSILIILLKCRQWGGSTDTEVYMFWIQMFWKTNWNSNIIGHQSSSATQVFDMYEKLANAIPTWLYYEIGETFKEDSRKLRTSSTQNNIKYLIPRSCKIQTGSARNPESCRSADAAMAHITEEAFFPNTTEWTPQKVVNAAISPINVTRPYTFIVRESTPNGRENEFHDEWVRANSFDKDGNRLSIYTPYFVPWFDIEKYILPFKSEQEKIDFVLWLYKNREDEQYHGSYFWWLWEIKGATLEGIHWYVNECKKYSDLDGMRQEYPSDDVEAFLFSGTTVFDPYKLKEMEEDCKGIEPIMVGDIEGDSYDAADPACMNNIRFVERSGGPLKVWAGPDNSEIVKHRYVVSCDIGGSHKTSDFSDIVVLDRYDEIYGGVPEVVAEWHGHCDADQLAMRCAQIAHFFNDAFLVIENNTAYSRMNNTEGNQSELFFPILLPLYHNLYSASQSKLKKVKNIETKWGFNTNKATKVAVVKTMARIIRDGGYMERELAAIDECTYFLYYKQNDCYGAIAGKHDDRVMARAIALYVEKDMPAPEIIPFRSKSDIERERLRNRPPVVAELAGIGGS
;
A
#
# COMPACT_ATOMS: atom_id res chain seq x y z
N MET A 1 -27.19 -36.91 0.21
CA MET A 1 -27.99 -35.69 0.46
C MET A 1 -27.84 -35.36 1.96
N SER A 2 -26.80 -34.60 2.32
CA SER A 2 -26.66 -34.05 3.66
C SER A 2 -27.29 -32.66 3.66
N SER A 3 -28.28 -32.47 4.50
CA SER A 3 -29.00 -31.22 4.70
C SER A 3 -28.03 -30.10 5.12
N LEU A 4 -27.73 -29.18 4.23
CA LEU A 4 -27.16 -27.89 4.60
C LEU A 4 -28.10 -27.24 5.63
N LYS A 5 -27.68 -27.22 6.89
CA LYS A 5 -28.33 -26.43 7.94
C LYS A 5 -28.08 -24.96 7.58
N VAL A 6 -29.05 -24.33 6.92
CA VAL A 6 -29.13 -22.88 6.81
C VAL A 6 -29.19 -22.34 8.22
N ARG A 7 -28.14 -21.65 8.69
CA ARG A 7 -28.18 -20.92 9.96
C ARG A 7 -29.31 -19.89 9.87
N PRO A 8 -30.19 -19.76 10.89
CA PRO A 8 -31.22 -18.74 10.88
C PRO A 8 -30.49 -17.37 10.75
N GLN A 9 -30.85 -16.58 9.73
CA GLN A 9 -30.37 -15.22 9.60
C GLN A 9 -30.74 -14.47 10.88
N GLN A 10 -29.72 -14.05 11.64
CA GLN A 10 -29.95 -13.22 12.82
C GLN A 10 -30.59 -11.91 12.36
N GLN A 11 -31.85 -11.70 12.74
CA GLN A 11 -32.53 -10.43 12.54
C GLN A 11 -31.84 -9.35 13.37
N LEU A 12 -31.63 -8.16 12.79
CA LEU A 12 -31.11 -7.01 13.50
C LEU A 12 -32.07 -6.66 14.65
N SER A 13 -31.59 -6.58 15.88
CA SER A 13 -32.42 -6.16 17.02
C SER A 13 -32.66 -4.64 16.97
N ASP A 14 -33.82 -4.19 17.47
CA ASP A 14 -34.16 -2.77 17.56
C ASP A 14 -33.09 -1.95 18.31
N LYS A 15 -32.48 -2.53 19.33
CA LYS A 15 -31.37 -1.92 20.07
C LYS A 15 -30.18 -1.67 19.15
N LYS A 16 -29.73 -2.67 18.40
CA LYS A 16 -28.58 -2.56 17.48
C LYS A 16 -28.87 -1.60 16.33
N LEU A 17 -30.10 -1.61 15.80
CA LEU A 17 -30.53 -0.64 14.79
C LEU A 17 -30.40 0.79 15.31
N LYS A 18 -30.86 1.05 16.54
CA LYS A 18 -30.75 2.36 17.17
C LYS A 18 -29.30 2.79 17.35
N GLU A 19 -28.42 1.89 17.82
CA GLU A 19 -26.97 2.13 17.94
C GLU A 19 -26.33 2.52 16.61
N ILE A 20 -26.67 1.83 15.51
CA ILE A 20 -26.19 2.13 14.16
C ILE A 20 -26.63 3.54 13.73
N LEU A 21 -27.90 3.89 13.89
CA LEU A 21 -28.44 5.21 13.50
C LEU A 21 -27.85 6.35 14.34
N GLU A 22 -27.61 6.15 15.64
CA GLU A 22 -26.96 7.13 16.51
C GLU A 22 -25.49 7.34 16.13
N GLU A 23 -24.76 6.25 15.85
CA GLU A 23 -23.36 6.29 15.40
C GLU A 23 -23.27 6.99 14.04
N ASP A 24 -24.13 6.68 13.10
CA ASP A 24 -24.18 7.33 11.79
C ASP A 24 -24.40 8.84 11.92
N LYS A 25 -25.34 9.25 12.75
CA LYS A 25 -25.59 10.66 13.03
C LYS A 25 -24.35 11.36 13.57
N ARG A 26 -23.58 10.70 14.44
CA ARG A 26 -22.31 11.21 14.96
C ARG A 26 -21.27 11.37 13.84
N ARG A 27 -21.11 10.36 13.00
CA ARG A 27 -20.15 10.36 11.87
C ARG A 27 -20.52 11.45 10.85
N LEU A 28 -21.78 11.50 10.45
CA LEU A 28 -22.26 12.50 9.50
C LEU A 28 -22.12 13.93 10.03
N THR A 29 -22.42 14.15 11.33
CA THR A 29 -22.19 15.44 11.98
C THR A 29 -20.73 15.83 11.96
N SER A 30 -19.80 14.90 12.19
CA SER A 30 -18.36 15.13 12.13
C SER A 30 -17.89 15.44 10.71
N LEU A 31 -18.34 14.69 9.71
CA LEU A 31 -18.00 14.89 8.31
C LEU A 31 -18.47 16.25 7.79
N LEU A 32 -19.69 16.66 8.15
CA LEU A 32 -20.29 17.93 7.74
C LEU A 32 -19.97 19.10 8.68
N ALA A 33 -19.10 18.88 9.68
CA ALA A 33 -18.70 19.93 10.59
C ALA A 33 -17.96 21.05 9.86
N THR A 34 -18.46 22.27 10.01
CA THR A 34 -17.88 23.47 9.41
C THR A 34 -17.35 24.43 10.48
N TYR A 35 -16.47 25.32 10.06
CA TYR A 35 -15.99 26.44 10.89
C TYR A 35 -16.52 27.76 10.35
N ARG A 36 -16.51 28.79 11.20
CA ARG A 36 -16.87 30.14 10.79
C ARG A 36 -15.61 30.94 10.47
N PRO A 37 -15.20 31.08 9.22
CA PRO A 37 -13.89 31.63 8.88
C PRO A 37 -13.74 33.10 9.31
N ILE A 38 -14.82 33.90 9.28
CA ILE A 38 -14.78 35.32 9.66
C ILE A 38 -14.59 35.49 11.16
N THR A 39 -15.30 34.75 11.99
CA THR A 39 -15.13 34.84 13.46
C THR A 39 -14.00 33.98 13.99
N GLY A 40 -13.63 32.92 13.28
CA GLY A 40 -12.69 31.90 13.73
C GLY A 40 -13.30 30.84 14.66
N GLU A 41 -14.62 30.89 14.90
CA GLU A 41 -15.34 29.92 15.70
C GLU A 41 -15.26 28.54 15.06
N ASN A 42 -14.91 27.51 15.84
CA ASN A 42 -14.67 26.13 15.41
C ASN A 42 -13.55 25.95 14.36
N ALA A 43 -12.78 26.99 14.03
CA ALA A 43 -11.64 26.83 13.16
C ALA A 43 -10.49 26.11 13.90
N PRO A 44 -9.72 25.24 13.21
CA PRO A 44 -8.66 24.48 13.84
C PRO A 44 -7.55 25.32 14.49
N GLY A 45 -6.77 24.69 15.36
CA GLY A 45 -5.65 25.29 16.09
C GLY A 45 -6.03 25.86 17.44
N LEU A 46 -5.02 26.23 18.23
CA LEU A 46 -5.22 26.86 19.52
C LEU A 46 -5.66 28.32 19.33
N ARG A 47 -6.83 28.67 19.88
CA ARG A 47 -7.45 29.97 19.69
C ARG A 47 -7.84 30.58 21.05
N PHE A 48 -7.84 31.88 21.10
CA PHE A 48 -8.34 32.64 22.22
C PHE A 48 -9.47 33.59 21.80
N GLU A 49 -10.36 33.84 22.69
CA GLU A 49 -11.50 34.75 22.49
C GLU A 49 -11.12 36.20 22.73
N CYS A 50 -11.49 37.09 21.82
CA CYS A 50 -11.39 38.53 22.03
C CYS A 50 -12.49 39.30 21.28
N VAL A 51 -12.70 40.56 21.74
CA VAL A 51 -13.55 41.53 21.09
C VAL A 51 -12.75 42.82 20.89
N ILE A 52 -12.78 43.39 19.68
CA ILE A 52 -12.24 44.71 19.37
C ILE A 52 -13.41 45.48 18.76
N GLU A 53 -13.91 46.49 19.45
CA GLU A 53 -15.22 47.14 19.20
C GLU A 53 -15.40 47.62 17.77
N ASP A 54 -14.38 48.27 17.19
CA ASP A 54 -14.38 48.82 15.84
C ASP A 54 -13.66 47.94 14.79
N PHE A 55 -13.38 46.69 15.13
CA PHE A 55 -12.86 45.71 14.23
C PHE A 55 -13.92 44.63 13.90
N LEU A 56 -14.16 44.39 12.64
CA LEU A 56 -15.16 43.43 12.16
C LEU A 56 -16.55 43.60 12.85
N LYS A 57 -16.97 44.85 13.02
CA LYS A 57 -18.25 45.24 13.64
C LYS A 57 -18.39 44.80 15.10
N GLY A 58 -17.28 44.75 15.86
CA GLY A 58 -17.30 44.38 17.29
C GLY A 58 -17.72 42.93 17.55
N LYS A 59 -17.63 42.06 16.55
CA LYS A 59 -17.93 40.65 16.72
C LYS A 59 -16.96 39.96 17.66
N LYS A 60 -17.46 38.97 18.39
CA LYS A 60 -16.66 38.03 19.14
C LYS A 60 -15.79 37.22 18.18
N LEU A 61 -14.46 37.19 18.38
CA LEU A 61 -13.50 36.57 17.54
C LEU A 61 -12.74 35.48 18.28
N TRP A 62 -12.47 34.37 17.61
CA TRP A 62 -11.56 33.31 18.08
C TRP A 62 -10.30 33.33 17.19
N LEU A 63 -9.23 33.94 17.73
CA LEU A 63 -7.99 34.21 16.99
C LEU A 63 -6.89 33.24 17.41
N PRO A 64 -5.94 32.86 16.49
CA PRO A 64 -4.79 32.05 16.83
C PRO A 64 -3.95 32.66 17.97
N VAL A 65 -3.54 31.81 18.91
CA VAL A 65 -2.73 32.26 20.08
C VAL A 65 -1.36 32.85 19.68
N GLU A 66 -0.85 32.48 18.51
CA GLU A 66 0.39 33.00 17.93
C GLU A 66 0.36 34.50 17.71
N MET A 67 -0.82 35.09 17.51
CA MET A 67 -0.99 36.54 17.38
C MET A 67 -0.63 37.28 18.67
N LEU A 68 -0.72 36.63 19.83
CA LEU A 68 -0.34 37.22 21.13
C LEU A 68 1.17 37.47 21.28
N LYS A 69 1.99 36.93 20.40
CA LYS A 69 3.44 37.23 20.34
C LYS A 69 3.73 38.63 19.82
N GLU A 70 2.75 39.26 19.16
CA GLU A 70 2.88 40.61 18.58
C GLU A 70 2.51 41.70 19.58
N LYS A 71 3.51 42.45 20.06
CA LYS A 71 3.34 43.51 21.10
C LYS A 71 2.28 44.57 20.72
N LYS A 72 2.26 45.01 19.45
CA LYS A 72 1.30 45.99 18.94
C LYS A 72 -0.12 45.45 19.01
N PHE A 73 -0.34 44.20 18.66
CA PHE A 73 -1.64 43.54 18.77
C PHE A 73 -2.12 43.43 20.21
N CYS A 74 -1.26 43.02 21.13
CA CYS A 74 -1.58 43.00 22.56
C CYS A 74 -1.97 44.36 23.09
N ALA A 75 -1.31 45.43 22.63
CA ALA A 75 -1.65 46.80 23.03
C ALA A 75 -3.03 47.24 22.51
N ILE A 76 -3.41 46.82 21.29
CA ILE A 76 -4.75 47.08 20.72
C ILE A 76 -5.83 46.35 21.53
N ILE A 77 -5.64 45.06 21.82
CA ILE A 77 -6.60 44.27 22.63
C ILE A 77 -6.77 44.91 24.01
N LYS A 78 -5.67 45.32 24.65
CA LYS A 78 -5.72 45.96 25.97
C LYS A 78 -6.52 47.27 25.95
N ARG A 79 -6.63 47.96 24.80
CA ARG A 79 -7.44 49.17 24.63
C ARG A 79 -8.91 48.89 24.26
N GLY A 80 -9.24 47.68 23.82
CA GLY A 80 -10.58 47.27 23.43
C GLY A 80 -11.04 47.78 22.07
N SER A 81 -10.40 48.81 21.49
CA SER A 81 -10.74 49.32 20.16
C SER A 81 -9.54 49.88 19.39
N ILE A 82 -9.63 49.92 18.05
CA ILE A 82 -8.64 50.55 17.18
C ILE A 82 -8.61 52.06 17.46
N SER A 83 -9.76 52.70 17.62
CA SER A 83 -9.88 54.13 17.89
C SER A 83 -9.15 54.52 19.18
N ALA A 84 -9.42 53.84 20.29
CA ALA A 84 -8.77 54.09 21.57
C ALA A 84 -7.25 53.80 21.53
N PHE A 85 -6.82 52.87 20.67
CA PHE A 85 -5.39 52.64 20.44
C PHE A 85 -4.76 53.80 19.67
N CYS A 86 -5.40 54.32 18.59
CA CYS A 86 -4.89 55.40 17.76
C CYS A 86 -4.84 56.72 18.55
N GLU A 87 -5.87 57.04 19.30
CA GLU A 87 -5.90 58.24 20.18
C GLU A 87 -4.74 58.27 21.16
N LYS A 88 -4.35 57.12 21.71
CA LYS A 88 -3.26 57.09 22.69
C LYS A 88 -1.87 57.07 22.06
N TYR A 89 -1.66 56.29 21.01
CA TYR A 89 -0.32 56.00 20.49
C TYR A 89 0.00 56.67 19.15
N MET A 90 -1.00 57.32 18.52
CA MET A 90 -0.91 57.95 17.19
C MET A 90 -1.67 59.30 17.19
N ALA A 91 -1.70 59.99 18.32
CA ALA A 91 -2.46 61.26 18.52
C ALA A 91 -2.06 62.35 17.55
N ASP A 92 -0.78 62.41 17.17
CA ASP A 92 -0.21 63.42 16.27
C ASP A 92 -0.50 63.14 14.78
N LEU A 93 -1.13 62.02 14.43
CA LEU A 93 -1.46 61.65 13.08
C LEU A 93 -2.95 61.94 12.76
N ASP A 94 -3.24 62.03 11.46
CA ASP A 94 -4.60 62.02 10.95
C ASP A 94 -5.31 60.73 11.45
N GLN A 95 -6.33 60.89 12.28
CA GLN A 95 -6.97 59.80 12.99
C GLN A 95 -7.71 58.83 12.04
N GLU A 96 -8.21 59.29 10.91
CA GLU A 96 -8.85 58.42 9.91
C GLU A 96 -7.82 57.51 9.23
N LYS A 97 -6.71 58.10 8.79
CA LYS A 97 -5.59 57.36 8.21
C LYS A 97 -4.93 56.42 9.20
N ALA A 98 -4.81 56.85 10.46
CA ALA A 98 -4.25 56.01 11.52
C ALA A 98 -5.14 54.78 11.79
N ARG A 99 -6.46 54.95 11.87
CA ARG A 99 -7.40 53.82 12.03
C ARG A 99 -7.39 52.89 10.84
N ASP A 100 -7.37 53.39 9.60
CA ASP A 100 -7.26 52.55 8.40
C ASP A 100 -5.94 51.74 8.41
N ALA A 101 -4.82 52.37 8.74
CA ALA A 101 -3.53 51.70 8.85
C ALA A 101 -3.51 50.57 9.91
N VAL A 102 -4.13 50.82 11.08
CA VAL A 102 -4.23 49.83 12.15
C VAL A 102 -5.20 48.72 11.77
N PHE A 103 -6.32 49.06 11.11
CA PHE A 103 -7.25 48.04 10.57
C PHE A 103 -6.57 47.09 9.56
N ARG A 104 -5.84 47.65 8.59
CA ARG A 104 -5.07 46.87 7.60
C ARG A 104 -3.99 46.02 8.31
N TYR A 105 -3.33 46.54 9.30
CA TYR A 105 -2.38 45.79 10.13
C TYR A 105 -3.06 44.57 10.79
N LEU A 106 -4.20 44.71 11.41
CA LEU A 106 -4.92 43.63 12.07
C LEU A 106 -5.36 42.57 11.07
N ILE A 107 -5.86 42.98 9.90
CA ILE A 107 -6.22 42.04 8.82
C ILE A 107 -4.99 41.25 8.33
N ARG A 108 -3.89 41.97 8.07
CA ARG A 108 -2.64 41.34 7.59
C ARG A 108 -2.08 40.36 8.62
N LEU A 109 -2.04 40.78 9.90
CA LEU A 109 -1.58 39.95 11.01
C LEU A 109 -2.45 38.70 11.13
N ARG A 110 -3.77 38.85 11.03
CA ARG A 110 -4.67 37.70 11.03
C ARG A 110 -4.45 36.80 9.84
N CYS A 111 -4.34 37.33 8.63
CA CYS A 111 -4.03 36.52 7.44
C CYS A 111 -2.71 35.75 7.59
N LYS A 112 -1.71 36.33 8.25
CA LYS A 112 -0.41 35.70 8.51
C LYS A 112 -0.51 34.49 9.45
N HIS A 113 -1.32 34.59 10.49
CA HIS A 113 -1.42 33.55 11.53
C HIS A 113 -2.67 32.65 11.43
N ASP A 114 -3.64 33.02 10.59
CA ASP A 114 -4.91 32.31 10.41
C ASP A 114 -5.12 31.97 8.94
N PHE A 115 -4.58 30.82 8.51
CA PHE A 115 -4.73 30.34 7.14
C PHE A 115 -6.20 30.19 6.75
N TYR A 116 -7.05 29.70 7.66
CA TYR A 116 -8.48 29.49 7.42
C TYR A 116 -9.23 30.80 7.13
N PHE A 117 -8.85 31.87 7.84
CA PHE A 117 -9.37 33.21 7.56
C PHE A 117 -8.87 33.73 6.21
N PHE A 118 -7.55 33.61 5.93
CA PHE A 118 -6.96 34.06 4.67
C PHE A 118 -7.60 33.35 3.47
N ALA A 119 -7.70 32.03 3.52
CA ALA A 119 -8.29 31.22 2.46
C ALA A 119 -9.72 31.67 2.11
N TYR A 120 -10.56 31.86 3.10
CA TYR A 120 -11.94 32.30 2.87
C TYR A 120 -12.05 33.76 2.44
N ALA A 121 -11.34 34.66 3.11
CA ALA A 121 -11.47 36.09 2.88
C ALA A 121 -10.87 36.55 1.55
N TYR A 122 -9.76 35.93 1.14
CA TYR A 122 -8.95 36.44 0.01
C TYR A 122 -8.70 35.44 -1.11
N ALA A 123 -8.68 34.13 -0.85
CA ALA A 123 -8.53 33.17 -1.93
C ALA A 123 -9.85 32.98 -2.69
N ARG A 124 -9.75 32.92 -4.03
CA ARG A 124 -10.88 32.68 -4.93
C ARG A 124 -10.60 31.44 -5.74
N ILE A 125 -11.58 30.55 -5.81
CA ILE A 125 -11.51 29.29 -6.55
C ILE A 125 -12.64 29.21 -7.55
N LYS A 126 -12.42 28.43 -8.63
CA LYS A 126 -13.43 28.21 -9.66
C LYS A 126 -14.67 27.54 -9.05
N ASN A 127 -15.83 28.11 -9.29
CA ASN A 127 -17.11 27.47 -8.99
C ASN A 127 -17.34 26.32 -9.99
N LYS A 128 -17.47 25.08 -9.49
CA LYS A 128 -17.71 23.90 -10.34
C LYS A 128 -19.12 23.87 -10.93
N ASP A 129 -20.07 24.56 -10.28
CA ASP A 129 -21.46 24.68 -10.74
C ASP A 129 -21.66 25.79 -11.79
N GLY A 130 -20.57 26.46 -12.17
CA GLY A 130 -20.56 27.61 -13.06
C GLY A 130 -20.78 28.95 -12.35
N GLY A 131 -20.66 30.06 -13.08
CA GLY A 131 -20.75 31.43 -12.53
C GLY A 131 -19.44 31.97 -12.02
N ASP A 132 -19.49 32.96 -11.12
CA ASP A 132 -18.34 33.64 -10.57
C ASP A 132 -17.51 32.75 -9.64
N ASP A 133 -16.22 33.09 -9.51
CA ASP A 133 -15.32 32.42 -8.55
C ASP A 133 -15.82 32.64 -7.11
N ILE A 134 -15.75 31.59 -6.31
CA ILE A 134 -16.24 31.55 -4.93
C ILE A 134 -15.09 31.66 -3.90
N PRO A 135 -15.39 32.12 -2.67
CA PRO A 135 -14.42 32.05 -1.57
C PRO A 135 -13.97 30.62 -1.30
N PHE A 136 -12.69 30.45 -0.95
CA PHE A 136 -12.16 29.15 -0.61
C PHE A 136 -12.50 28.79 0.85
N LEU A 137 -13.61 28.12 1.06
CA LEU A 137 -13.96 27.47 2.32
C LEU A 137 -13.45 26.03 2.29
N LEU A 138 -12.55 25.67 3.18
CA LEU A 138 -11.97 24.34 3.21
C LEU A 138 -13.02 23.29 3.59
N ASN A 139 -13.06 22.20 2.85
CA ASN A 139 -13.86 21.03 3.16
C ASN A 139 -13.17 20.13 4.23
N HIS A 140 -13.83 19.07 4.68
CA HIS A 140 -13.35 18.21 5.76
C HIS A 140 -11.95 17.65 5.47
N ALA A 141 -11.74 17.09 4.28
CA ALA A 141 -10.45 16.53 3.88
C ALA A 141 -9.34 17.57 3.78
N GLN A 142 -9.65 18.78 3.27
CA GLN A 142 -8.70 19.90 3.21
C GLN A 142 -8.35 20.41 4.60
N ILE A 143 -9.31 20.48 5.53
CA ILE A 143 -9.05 20.81 6.93
C ILE A 143 -8.06 19.80 7.54
N GLY A 144 -8.24 18.51 7.24
CA GLY A 144 -7.33 17.46 7.68
C GLY A 144 -5.90 17.66 7.17
N LEU A 145 -5.74 17.85 5.85
CA LEU A 145 -4.44 18.09 5.21
C LEU A 145 -3.77 19.39 5.76
N THR A 146 -4.53 20.48 5.83
CA THR A 146 -4.02 21.75 6.38
C THR A 146 -3.57 21.60 7.84
N LYS A 147 -4.28 20.82 8.66
CA LYS A 147 -3.83 20.52 10.04
C LYS A 147 -2.47 19.85 10.06
N ASP A 148 -2.21 18.95 9.11
CA ASP A 148 -0.92 18.27 9.03
C ASP A 148 0.19 19.21 8.54
N PHE A 149 -0.08 20.10 7.58
CA PHE A 149 0.82 21.20 7.21
C PHE A 149 1.18 22.07 8.42
N GLU A 150 0.17 22.52 9.19
CA GLU A 150 0.37 23.35 10.38
C GLU A 150 1.12 22.60 11.48
N ARG A 151 0.85 21.31 11.69
CA ARG A 151 1.56 20.48 12.64
C ARG A 151 3.06 20.42 12.31
N GLN A 152 3.42 20.16 11.04
CA GLN A 152 4.81 20.13 10.62
C GLN A 152 5.48 21.51 10.71
N ARG A 153 4.80 22.57 10.27
CA ARG A 153 5.30 23.95 10.33
C ARG A 153 5.55 24.45 11.75
N LEU A 154 4.66 24.16 12.69
CA LEU A 154 4.70 24.68 14.04
C LEU A 154 5.48 23.80 15.02
N HIS A 155 5.39 22.48 14.85
CA HIS A 155 5.86 21.50 15.83
C HIS A 155 6.82 20.47 15.22
N GLY A 156 7.03 20.45 13.91
CA GLY A 156 8.02 19.61 13.28
C GLY A 156 9.44 20.05 13.65
N GLU A 157 10.35 19.10 13.79
CA GLU A 157 11.75 19.33 14.18
C GLU A 157 12.45 20.35 13.26
N LEU A 158 12.22 20.27 11.96
CA LEU A 158 12.82 21.15 10.96
C LEU A 158 11.93 22.33 10.56
N HIS A 159 10.68 22.37 11.04
CA HIS A 159 9.67 23.36 10.61
C HIS A 159 9.49 23.43 9.08
N SER A 160 9.82 22.34 8.39
CA SER A 160 9.57 22.10 6.97
C SER A 160 8.35 21.20 6.80
N ILE A 161 7.68 21.32 5.67
CA ILE A 161 6.45 20.58 5.35
C ILE A 161 6.77 19.62 4.22
N LEU A 162 6.82 18.34 4.52
CA LEU A 162 7.23 17.28 3.61
C LEU A 162 6.16 16.18 3.62
N ILE A 163 5.34 16.12 2.56
CA ILE A 163 4.20 15.21 2.48
C ILE A 163 4.21 14.43 1.18
N ILE A 164 3.92 13.13 1.28
CA ILE A 164 3.45 12.31 0.17
C ILE A 164 1.96 12.07 0.34
N LEU A 165 1.16 12.53 -0.64
CA LEU A 165 -0.31 12.57 -0.58
C LEU A 165 -0.91 11.58 -1.57
N LEU A 166 -1.42 10.47 -1.07
CA LEU A 166 -2.24 9.53 -1.83
C LEU A 166 -3.70 9.95 -1.71
N LYS A 167 -4.37 10.15 -2.82
CA LYS A 167 -5.70 10.77 -2.84
C LYS A 167 -6.67 10.06 -3.76
N CYS A 168 -7.95 10.05 -3.41
CA CYS A 168 -9.00 9.81 -4.37
C CYS A 168 -9.26 11.08 -5.23
N ARG A 169 -10.09 10.96 -6.24
CA ARG A 169 -10.31 12.04 -7.23
C ARG A 169 -11.10 13.24 -6.68
N GLN A 170 -10.82 14.42 -7.21
CA GLN A 170 -11.66 15.62 -7.20
C GLN A 170 -12.10 16.21 -5.85
N TRP A 171 -11.37 16.06 -4.78
CA TRP A 171 -11.69 16.69 -3.49
C TRP A 171 -11.00 18.05 -3.25
N GLY A 172 -10.12 18.48 -4.16
CA GLY A 172 -9.48 19.78 -4.12
C GLY A 172 -8.16 19.84 -3.34
N GLY A 173 -7.44 18.72 -3.21
CA GLY A 173 -6.13 18.66 -2.53
C GLY A 173 -5.07 19.52 -3.19
N SER A 174 -4.96 19.47 -4.52
CA SER A 174 -4.03 20.34 -5.26
C SER A 174 -4.35 21.82 -5.06
N THR A 175 -5.64 22.19 -4.94
CA THR A 175 -6.05 23.58 -4.64
C THR A 175 -5.58 24.00 -3.25
N ASP A 176 -5.77 23.16 -2.25
CA ASP A 176 -5.32 23.44 -0.88
C ASP A 176 -3.80 23.60 -0.80
N THR A 177 -3.06 22.69 -1.46
CA THR A 177 -1.60 22.72 -1.59
C THR A 177 -1.11 24.04 -2.20
N GLU A 178 -1.72 24.50 -3.31
CA GLU A 178 -1.33 25.76 -3.98
C GLU A 178 -1.69 27.00 -3.14
N VAL A 179 -2.86 27.02 -2.51
CA VAL A 179 -3.25 28.14 -1.65
C VAL A 179 -2.30 28.24 -0.45
N TYR A 180 -1.89 27.10 0.12
CA TYR A 180 -0.97 27.07 1.24
C TYR A 180 0.45 27.49 0.84
N MET A 181 0.95 27.02 -0.29
CA MET A 181 2.25 27.42 -0.85
C MET A 181 2.29 28.93 -1.13
N PHE A 182 1.23 29.46 -1.74
CA PHE A 182 1.07 30.89 -1.98
C PHE A 182 1.05 31.68 -0.66
N TRP A 183 0.34 31.18 0.39
CA TRP A 183 0.28 31.80 1.69
C TRP A 183 1.65 31.92 2.37
N ILE A 184 2.53 30.90 2.23
CA ILE A 184 3.92 30.98 2.69
C ILE A 184 4.64 32.15 2.01
N GLN A 185 4.56 32.26 0.69
CA GLN A 185 5.20 33.34 -0.09
C GLN A 185 4.62 34.71 0.27
N MET A 186 3.32 34.78 0.55
CA MET A 186 2.66 36.03 0.91
C MET A 186 3.08 36.59 2.27
N PHE A 187 3.15 35.77 3.29
CA PHE A 187 3.23 36.26 4.66
C PHE A 187 4.49 35.88 5.43
N TRP A 188 5.18 34.80 5.01
CA TRP A 188 6.28 34.26 5.79
C TRP A 188 7.65 34.42 5.13
N LYS A 189 7.72 34.35 3.82
CA LYS A 189 8.99 34.33 3.07
C LYS A 189 8.94 35.23 1.86
N THR A 190 10.07 35.88 1.55
CA THR A 190 10.36 36.57 0.28
C THR A 190 11.51 35.88 -0.43
N ASN A 191 11.66 36.06 -1.72
CA ASN A 191 12.67 35.34 -2.53
C ASN A 191 12.57 33.81 -2.31
N TRP A 192 11.35 33.29 -2.18
CA TRP A 192 11.09 31.89 -1.86
C TRP A 192 10.49 31.23 -3.09
N ASN A 193 11.36 30.63 -3.91
CA ASN A 193 10.99 30.14 -5.22
C ASN A 193 10.31 28.78 -5.15
N SER A 194 9.43 28.48 -6.11
CA SER A 194 8.65 27.25 -6.15
C SER A 194 8.64 26.60 -7.52
N ASN A 195 8.55 25.26 -7.53
CA ASN A 195 8.35 24.43 -8.68
C ASN A 195 6.96 23.79 -8.64
N ILE A 196 6.25 23.78 -9.77
CA ILE A 196 4.98 23.05 -9.96
C ILE A 196 5.21 22.06 -11.10
N ILE A 197 5.12 20.75 -10.83
CA ILE A 197 5.49 19.73 -11.80
C ILE A 197 4.33 18.75 -11.95
N GLY A 198 3.89 18.57 -13.22
CA GLY A 198 2.84 17.62 -13.56
C GLY A 198 3.35 16.53 -14.51
N HIS A 199 2.55 15.47 -14.68
CA HIS A 199 2.87 14.40 -15.64
C HIS A 199 2.87 14.92 -17.08
N GLN A 200 2.08 15.97 -17.36
CA GLN A 200 2.05 16.70 -18.64
C GLN A 200 2.12 18.22 -18.38
N SER A 201 2.58 18.98 -19.38
CA SER A 201 2.62 20.44 -19.27
C SER A 201 1.25 21.06 -19.03
N SER A 202 0.18 20.50 -19.64
CA SER A 202 -1.20 20.95 -19.40
C SER A 202 -1.64 20.79 -17.95
N SER A 203 -1.24 19.72 -17.28
CA SER A 203 -1.56 19.48 -15.86
C SER A 203 -0.86 20.50 -14.97
N ALA A 204 0.43 20.76 -15.19
CA ALA A 204 1.17 21.78 -14.45
C ALA A 204 0.59 23.20 -14.70
N THR A 205 0.14 23.50 -15.92
CA THR A 205 -0.51 24.77 -16.25
C THR A 205 -1.84 24.93 -15.54
N GLN A 206 -2.68 23.90 -15.52
CA GLN A 206 -3.97 23.95 -14.80
C GLN A 206 -3.79 24.23 -13.29
N VAL A 207 -2.81 23.60 -12.68
CA VAL A 207 -2.46 23.85 -11.26
C VAL A 207 -1.94 25.27 -11.10
N PHE A 208 -1.10 25.74 -12.02
CA PHE A 208 -0.58 27.10 -11.99
C PHE A 208 -1.67 28.17 -12.20
N ASP A 209 -2.70 27.91 -13.02
CA ASP A 209 -3.82 28.85 -13.22
C ASP A 209 -4.57 29.14 -11.90
N MET A 210 -4.63 28.17 -10.98
CA MET A 210 -5.16 28.40 -9.63
C MET A 210 -4.30 29.42 -8.87
N TYR A 211 -2.98 29.27 -8.95
CA TYR A 211 -2.04 30.20 -8.32
C TYR A 211 -2.16 31.63 -8.90
N GLU A 212 -2.32 31.75 -10.21
CA GLU A 212 -2.51 33.04 -10.88
C GLU A 212 -3.81 33.73 -10.44
N LYS A 213 -4.91 32.99 -10.34
CA LYS A 213 -6.18 33.52 -9.80
C LYS A 213 -6.02 34.04 -8.38
N LEU A 214 -5.33 33.28 -7.50
CA LEU A 214 -5.02 33.73 -6.15
C LEU A 214 -4.28 35.05 -6.14
N ALA A 215 -3.17 35.14 -6.86
CA ALA A 215 -2.36 36.35 -6.91
C ALA A 215 -3.15 37.57 -7.39
N ASN A 216 -4.03 37.39 -8.38
CA ASN A 216 -4.83 38.49 -8.93
C ASN A 216 -5.98 38.92 -7.99
N ALA A 217 -6.55 38.00 -7.22
CA ALA A 217 -7.63 38.29 -6.26
C ALA A 217 -7.18 39.09 -5.04
N ILE A 218 -5.91 39.01 -4.65
CA ILE A 218 -5.38 39.67 -3.44
C ILE A 218 -5.27 41.18 -3.64
N PRO A 219 -5.77 42.03 -2.72
CA PRO A 219 -5.57 43.48 -2.78
C PRO A 219 -4.10 43.85 -2.69
N THR A 220 -3.67 44.84 -3.48
CA THR A 220 -2.25 45.24 -3.56
C THR A 220 -1.67 45.60 -2.20
N TRP A 221 -2.43 46.30 -1.32
CA TRP A 221 -1.96 46.69 0.02
C TRP A 221 -1.64 45.49 0.92
N LEU A 222 -2.24 44.30 0.70
CA LEU A 222 -2.01 43.13 1.54
C LEU A 222 -0.64 42.47 1.28
N TYR A 223 -0.02 42.75 0.13
CA TYR A 223 1.33 42.24 -0.19
C TYR A 223 2.45 42.91 0.61
N TYR A 224 2.22 44.14 1.11
CA TYR A 224 3.23 44.96 1.75
C TYR A 224 3.01 45.08 3.25
N GLU A 225 4.11 45.24 3.98
CA GLU A 225 4.02 45.57 5.40
C GLU A 225 3.71 47.08 5.61
N ILE A 226 3.21 47.41 6.77
CA ILE A 226 2.88 48.83 7.07
C ILE A 226 4.17 49.65 7.07
N GLY A 227 4.17 50.71 6.28
CA GLY A 227 5.32 51.58 6.10
C GLY A 227 6.15 51.26 4.86
N GLU A 228 5.93 50.13 4.19
CA GLU A 228 6.53 49.88 2.90
C GLU A 228 5.85 50.71 1.81
N THR A 229 6.65 51.27 0.92
CA THR A 229 6.17 52.00 -0.26
C THR A 229 5.78 51.03 -1.36
N PHE A 230 4.54 51.04 -1.81
CA PHE A 230 4.09 50.26 -2.95
C PHE A 230 3.54 51.11 -4.08
N LYS A 231 3.68 50.63 -5.30
CA LYS A 231 3.08 51.28 -6.49
C LYS A 231 1.73 50.60 -6.75
N GLU A 232 0.64 51.34 -6.73
CA GLU A 232 -0.72 50.81 -6.97
C GLU A 232 -0.84 50.07 -8.32
N ASP A 233 -0.11 50.50 -9.34
CA ASP A 233 -0.09 49.94 -10.72
C ASP A 233 0.88 48.74 -10.89
N SER A 234 1.54 48.28 -9.85
CA SER A 234 2.48 47.15 -10.01
C SER A 234 1.76 45.86 -10.38
N ARG A 235 2.11 45.27 -11.52
CA ARG A 235 1.64 43.95 -11.93
C ARG A 235 2.06 42.93 -10.85
N LYS A 236 1.12 42.17 -10.32
CA LYS A 236 1.37 41.17 -9.26
C LYS A 236 2.15 40.00 -9.80
N LEU A 237 1.81 39.53 -10.98
CA LEU A 237 2.51 38.48 -11.72
C LEU A 237 3.05 38.98 -13.05
N ARG A 238 4.25 38.55 -13.41
CA ARG A 238 4.89 38.82 -14.68
C ARG A 238 5.49 37.54 -15.28
N THR A 239 5.09 37.18 -16.48
CA THR A 239 5.73 36.09 -17.24
C THR A 239 7.16 36.47 -17.59
N SER A 240 8.09 35.54 -17.56
CA SER A 240 9.45 35.72 -18.05
C SER A 240 9.43 36.08 -19.54
N SER A 241 10.30 37.00 -19.97
CA SER A 241 10.43 37.38 -21.39
C SER A 241 11.12 36.28 -22.22
N THR A 242 11.84 35.38 -21.60
CA THR A 242 12.63 34.33 -22.26
C THR A 242 12.08 32.91 -22.07
N GLN A 243 11.27 32.68 -21.04
CA GLN A 243 10.76 31.36 -20.71
C GLN A 243 9.29 31.46 -20.25
N ASN A 244 8.39 30.94 -21.05
CA ASN A 244 6.94 30.99 -20.75
C ASN A 244 6.52 30.16 -19.53
N ASN A 245 7.33 29.20 -19.12
CA ASN A 245 7.09 28.37 -17.95
C ASN A 245 7.57 28.99 -16.63
N ILE A 246 8.05 30.24 -16.67
CA ILE A 246 8.49 30.97 -15.47
C ILE A 246 7.66 32.23 -15.29
N LYS A 247 7.12 32.42 -14.10
CA LYS A 247 6.45 33.65 -13.69
C LYS A 247 7.05 34.19 -12.37
N TYR A 248 6.95 35.49 -12.18
CA TYR A 248 7.46 36.17 -11.00
C TYR A 248 6.31 36.81 -10.23
N LEU A 249 6.20 36.50 -8.95
CA LEU A 249 5.35 37.20 -8.00
C LEU A 249 6.12 38.45 -7.52
N ILE A 250 5.94 39.55 -8.25
CA ILE A 250 6.76 40.77 -8.12
C ILE A 250 6.81 41.33 -6.70
N PRO A 251 5.65 41.50 -6.00
CA PRO A 251 5.67 42.11 -4.65
C PRO A 251 6.45 41.30 -3.61
N ARG A 252 6.70 40.00 -3.87
CA ARG A 252 7.38 39.09 -2.94
C ARG A 252 8.71 38.59 -3.47
N SER A 253 9.11 39.04 -4.67
CA SER A 253 10.34 38.62 -5.37
C SER A 253 10.45 37.09 -5.50
N CYS A 254 9.33 36.40 -5.64
CA CYS A 254 9.30 34.94 -5.75
C CYS A 254 9.20 34.54 -7.21
N LYS A 255 9.97 33.51 -7.60
CA LYS A 255 9.90 32.87 -8.92
C LYS A 255 9.05 31.61 -8.82
N ILE A 256 8.10 31.45 -9.70
CA ILE A 256 7.28 30.24 -9.84
C ILE A 256 7.60 29.62 -11.19
N GLN A 257 8.06 28.37 -11.19
CA GLN A 257 8.41 27.63 -12.40
C GLN A 257 7.47 26.43 -12.54
N THR A 258 6.95 26.24 -13.76
CA THR A 258 6.19 25.03 -14.12
C THR A 258 7.03 24.08 -14.93
N GLY A 259 6.92 22.78 -14.64
CA GLY A 259 7.63 21.71 -15.32
C GLY A 259 6.73 20.54 -15.68
N SER A 260 7.25 19.62 -16.47
CA SER A 260 6.54 18.42 -16.90
C SER A 260 7.46 17.20 -16.89
N ALA A 261 6.98 16.07 -16.43
CA ALA A 261 7.71 14.81 -16.49
C ALA A 261 8.04 14.35 -17.92
N ARG A 262 7.33 14.85 -18.93
CA ARG A 262 7.66 14.63 -20.36
C ARG A 262 8.80 15.51 -20.89
N ASN A 263 9.15 16.56 -20.13
CA ASN A 263 10.30 17.43 -20.42
C ASN A 263 11.05 17.67 -19.10
N PRO A 264 11.85 16.70 -18.62
CA PRO A 264 12.51 16.74 -17.33
C PRO A 264 13.48 17.91 -17.15
N GLU A 265 14.08 18.43 -18.23
CA GLU A 265 14.92 19.64 -18.15
C GLU A 265 14.13 20.86 -17.67
N SER A 266 12.81 20.93 -17.95
CA SER A 266 11.94 21.99 -17.42
C SER A 266 11.74 21.92 -15.92
N CYS A 267 12.04 20.79 -15.31
CA CYS A 267 11.90 20.56 -13.86
C CYS A 267 13.11 21.03 -13.07
N ARG A 268 14.26 21.24 -13.72
CA ARG A 268 15.47 21.71 -13.07
C ARG A 268 15.36 23.18 -12.70
N SER A 269 15.41 23.47 -11.42
CA SER A 269 15.45 24.84 -10.89
C SER A 269 16.70 25.02 -10.04
N ALA A 270 17.46 26.08 -10.33
CA ALA A 270 18.71 26.35 -9.62
C ALA A 270 18.52 26.81 -8.17
N ASP A 271 17.33 27.31 -7.80
CA ASP A 271 17.07 27.94 -6.51
C ASP A 271 15.59 27.79 -6.13
N ALA A 272 15.15 26.57 -5.90
CA ALA A 272 13.82 26.28 -5.38
C ALA A 272 13.86 26.07 -3.87
N ALA A 273 12.81 26.50 -3.19
CA ALA A 273 12.58 26.26 -1.76
C ALA A 273 11.29 25.48 -1.51
N MET A 274 10.43 25.38 -2.53
CA MET A 274 9.16 24.66 -2.48
C MET A 274 8.93 23.89 -3.77
N ALA A 275 8.26 22.75 -3.68
CA ALA A 275 7.84 21.97 -4.81
C ALA A 275 6.44 21.37 -4.61
N HIS A 276 5.61 21.43 -5.65
CA HIS A 276 4.38 20.68 -5.76
C HIS A 276 4.50 19.75 -6.96
N ILE A 277 4.57 18.44 -6.71
CA ILE A 277 4.65 17.40 -7.73
C ILE A 277 3.27 16.73 -7.79
N THR A 278 2.57 16.87 -8.91
CA THR A 278 1.18 16.41 -9.05
C THR A 278 1.05 15.30 -10.08
N GLU A 279 0.20 14.33 -9.80
CA GLU A 279 -0.06 13.12 -10.61
C GLU A 279 1.22 12.31 -10.87
N GLU A 280 2.04 12.15 -9.84
CA GLU A 280 3.37 11.54 -9.92
C GLU A 280 3.34 10.07 -10.34
N ALA A 281 2.34 9.28 -9.88
CA ALA A 281 2.20 7.87 -10.27
C ALA A 281 2.03 7.66 -11.79
N PHE A 282 1.71 8.72 -12.54
CA PHE A 282 1.56 8.70 -14.00
C PHE A 282 2.81 9.22 -14.75
N PHE A 283 3.92 9.43 -14.06
CA PHE A 283 5.14 9.88 -14.71
C PHE A 283 5.65 8.78 -15.66
N PRO A 284 6.01 9.14 -16.90
CA PRO A 284 6.47 8.18 -17.88
C PRO A 284 7.81 7.59 -17.44
N ASN A 285 7.94 6.26 -17.55
CA ASN A 285 9.20 5.56 -17.34
C ASN A 285 9.82 5.25 -18.71
N THR A 286 10.92 5.91 -19.04
CA THR A 286 11.66 5.75 -20.29
C THR A 286 13.09 5.36 -20.01
N THR A 287 13.81 4.83 -20.99
CA THR A 287 15.22 4.45 -20.86
C THR A 287 16.13 5.64 -20.51
N GLU A 288 15.79 6.84 -20.95
CA GLU A 288 16.54 8.05 -20.69
C GLU A 288 16.11 8.73 -19.37
N TRP A 289 14.80 8.82 -19.13
CA TRP A 289 14.20 9.50 -18.00
C TRP A 289 13.27 8.61 -17.20
N THR A 290 13.73 8.22 -16.02
CA THR A 290 12.88 7.51 -15.04
C THR A 290 12.13 8.52 -14.17
N PRO A 291 10.95 8.16 -13.60
CA PRO A 291 10.23 8.99 -12.65
C PRO A 291 11.12 9.52 -11.51
N GLN A 292 11.98 8.66 -10.95
CA GLN A 292 12.96 9.02 -9.91
C GLN A 292 13.89 10.15 -10.35
N LYS A 293 14.41 10.13 -11.57
CA LYS A 293 15.29 11.20 -12.09
C LYS A 293 14.54 12.53 -12.22
N VAL A 294 13.26 12.50 -12.62
CA VAL A 294 12.41 13.68 -12.71
C VAL A 294 12.16 14.29 -11.35
N VAL A 295 11.74 13.46 -10.38
CA VAL A 295 11.55 13.89 -8.99
C VAL A 295 12.83 14.46 -8.41
N ASN A 296 13.95 13.75 -8.55
CA ASN A 296 15.25 14.23 -8.08
C ASN A 296 15.66 15.55 -8.72
N ALA A 297 15.43 15.76 -10.01
CA ALA A 297 15.72 17.03 -10.68
C ALA A 297 14.92 18.20 -10.08
N ALA A 298 13.70 17.92 -9.62
CA ALA A 298 12.81 18.92 -9.03
C ALA A 298 13.16 19.30 -7.59
N ILE A 299 13.57 18.31 -6.78
CA ILE A 299 13.74 18.47 -5.33
C ILE A 299 15.19 18.62 -4.87
N SER A 300 16.19 18.13 -5.64
CA SER A 300 17.61 18.21 -5.25
C SER A 300 18.10 19.62 -4.85
N PRO A 301 17.64 20.72 -5.48
CA PRO A 301 18.05 22.06 -5.05
C PRO A 301 17.43 22.50 -3.73
N ILE A 302 16.41 21.79 -3.22
CA ILE A 302 15.63 22.21 -2.07
C ILE A 302 16.31 21.75 -0.77
N ASN A 303 16.69 22.70 0.06
CA ASN A 303 17.24 22.39 1.38
C ASN A 303 16.10 22.15 2.39
N VAL A 304 15.85 20.87 2.69
CA VAL A 304 14.75 20.44 3.58
C VAL A 304 14.94 20.81 5.04
N THR A 305 16.14 21.28 5.46
CA THR A 305 16.38 21.73 6.82
C THR A 305 16.01 23.20 7.07
N ARG A 306 15.60 23.92 6.02
CA ARG A 306 15.21 25.33 6.12
C ARG A 306 13.74 25.44 6.53
N PRO A 307 13.39 26.18 7.58
CA PRO A 307 11.98 26.41 7.96
C PRO A 307 11.17 27.01 6.82
N TYR A 308 9.93 26.53 6.67
CA TYR A 308 8.99 26.87 5.58
C TYR A 308 9.37 26.28 4.21
N THR A 309 10.33 25.38 4.12
CA THR A 309 10.44 24.49 2.98
C THR A 309 9.15 23.68 2.85
N PHE A 310 8.64 23.57 1.63
CA PHE A 310 7.36 22.93 1.40
C PHE A 310 7.47 22.01 0.19
N ILE A 311 7.31 20.72 0.40
CA ILE A 311 7.29 19.72 -0.68
C ILE A 311 6.06 18.84 -0.49
N VAL A 312 5.17 18.87 -1.49
CA VAL A 312 4.05 17.95 -1.58
C VAL A 312 4.20 17.14 -2.87
N ARG A 313 4.34 15.82 -2.70
CA ARG A 313 4.27 14.83 -3.78
C ARG A 313 2.87 14.24 -3.73
N GLU A 314 2.06 14.41 -4.76
CA GLU A 314 0.68 13.92 -4.76
C GLU A 314 0.35 13.11 -6.00
N SER A 315 -0.49 12.08 -5.82
CA SER A 315 -1.09 11.37 -6.93
C SER A 315 -2.41 10.70 -6.55
N THR A 316 -3.28 10.52 -7.55
CA THR A 316 -4.21 9.40 -7.53
C THR A 316 -3.42 8.12 -7.80
N PRO A 317 -3.88 6.94 -7.31
CA PRO A 317 -3.15 5.70 -7.49
C PRO A 317 -3.07 5.27 -8.96
N ASN A 318 -1.98 4.58 -9.31
CA ASN A 318 -1.78 4.00 -10.65
C ASN A 318 -1.03 2.66 -10.54
N GLY A 319 -1.57 1.70 -9.78
CA GLY A 319 -0.93 0.42 -9.50
C GLY A 319 0.33 0.56 -8.64
N ARG A 320 1.10 -0.53 -8.53
CA ARG A 320 2.27 -0.63 -7.63
C ARG A 320 3.62 -0.39 -8.30
N GLU A 321 3.71 -0.45 -9.62
CA GLU A 321 4.99 -0.37 -10.35
C GLU A 321 5.36 1.06 -10.75
N ASN A 322 5.50 1.94 -9.77
CA ASN A 322 5.92 3.31 -10.02
C ASN A 322 6.61 3.93 -8.80
N GLU A 323 7.41 4.95 -9.05
CA GLU A 323 8.18 5.69 -8.03
C GLU A 323 7.33 6.25 -6.89
N PHE A 324 6.09 6.66 -7.18
CA PHE A 324 5.17 7.18 -6.17
C PHE A 324 4.76 6.09 -5.17
N HIS A 325 4.49 4.87 -5.65
CA HIS A 325 4.19 3.73 -4.78
C HIS A 325 5.41 3.33 -3.94
N ASP A 326 6.60 3.25 -4.55
CA ASP A 326 7.83 2.90 -3.84
C ASP A 326 8.12 3.89 -2.70
N GLU A 327 7.95 5.19 -2.97
CA GLU A 327 8.10 6.22 -1.94
C GLU A 327 6.97 6.16 -0.90
N TRP A 328 5.72 5.80 -1.29
CA TRP A 328 4.62 5.59 -0.35
C TRP A 328 4.94 4.47 0.64
N VAL A 329 5.45 3.34 0.14
CA VAL A 329 5.87 2.21 0.98
C VAL A 329 7.00 2.64 1.93
N ARG A 330 8.05 3.33 1.43
CA ARG A 330 9.14 3.85 2.27
C ARG A 330 8.65 4.83 3.32
N ALA A 331 7.67 5.68 2.98
CA ALA A 331 7.08 6.63 3.89
C ALA A 331 6.23 5.97 4.99
N ASN A 332 5.75 4.75 4.78
CA ASN A 332 5.02 3.95 5.77
C ASN A 332 5.92 2.93 6.49
N SER A 333 7.20 2.83 6.13
CA SER A 333 8.15 1.86 6.71
C SER A 333 9.13 2.55 7.67
N PHE A 334 9.61 1.77 8.65
CA PHE A 334 10.52 2.24 9.68
C PHE A 334 11.74 1.32 9.76
N ASP A 335 12.90 1.87 10.12
CA ASP A 335 14.09 1.10 10.43
C ASP A 335 14.03 0.43 11.82
N LYS A 336 15.07 -0.32 12.17
CA LYS A 336 15.19 -1.03 13.47
C LYS A 336 15.21 -0.07 14.68
N ASP A 337 15.55 1.19 14.46
CA ASP A 337 15.61 2.23 15.48
C ASP A 337 14.29 3.02 15.57
N GLY A 338 13.29 2.69 14.75
CA GLY A 338 11.98 3.33 14.71
C GLY A 338 11.96 4.62 13.89
N ASN A 339 13.00 4.92 13.09
CA ASN A 339 13.01 6.08 12.20
C ASN A 339 12.33 5.73 10.88
N ARG A 340 11.54 6.64 10.34
CA ARG A 340 10.90 6.49 9.03
C ARG A 340 11.95 6.39 7.92
N LEU A 341 11.77 5.46 7.00
CA LEU A 341 12.70 5.27 5.85
C LEU A 341 12.59 6.37 4.79
N SER A 342 11.63 7.27 4.91
CA SER A 342 11.42 8.42 4.03
C SER A 342 11.41 9.72 4.83
N ILE A 343 11.81 10.84 4.19
CA ILE A 343 11.64 12.18 4.76
C ILE A 343 10.19 12.67 4.70
N TYR A 344 9.33 12.03 3.90
CA TYR A 344 7.95 12.44 3.72
C TYR A 344 7.04 11.79 4.76
N THR A 345 6.05 12.57 5.23
CA THR A 345 4.94 12.03 6.00
C THR A 345 3.85 11.57 5.02
N PRO A 346 3.40 10.31 5.08
CA PRO A 346 2.30 9.85 4.24
C PRO A 346 0.98 10.43 4.73
N TYR A 347 0.16 10.88 3.79
CA TYR A 347 -1.20 11.35 4.03
C TYR A 347 -2.14 10.73 3.01
N PHE A 348 -3.12 9.96 3.50
CA PHE A 348 -4.12 9.30 2.67
C PHE A 348 -5.49 9.96 2.86
N VAL A 349 -6.21 10.20 1.76
CA VAL A 349 -7.58 10.73 1.80
C VAL A 349 -8.53 9.72 1.19
N PRO A 350 -9.29 8.96 2.02
CA PRO A 350 -10.29 8.03 1.55
C PRO A 350 -11.51 8.78 0.98
N TRP A 351 -12.27 8.10 0.12
CA TRP A 351 -13.45 8.71 -0.50
C TRP A 351 -14.52 9.15 0.52
N PHE A 352 -14.68 8.42 1.62
CA PHE A 352 -15.72 8.69 2.63
C PHE A 352 -15.42 9.88 3.56
N ASP A 353 -14.22 10.44 3.50
CA ASP A 353 -13.85 11.70 4.19
C ASP A 353 -14.19 12.95 3.36
N ILE A 354 -14.91 12.78 2.25
CA ILE A 354 -15.23 13.87 1.33
C ILE A 354 -16.74 14.07 1.29
N GLU A 355 -17.23 15.22 1.75
CA GLU A 355 -18.65 15.57 1.85
C GLU A 355 -19.40 15.48 0.53
N LYS A 356 -18.69 15.57 -0.58
CA LYS A 356 -19.26 15.45 -1.93
C LYS A 356 -19.77 14.04 -2.23
N TYR A 357 -19.22 13.02 -1.57
CA TYR A 357 -19.53 11.62 -1.83
C TYR A 357 -20.54 11.07 -0.83
N ILE A 358 -21.65 11.81 -0.65
CA ILE A 358 -22.80 11.38 0.12
C ILE A 358 -24.04 11.44 -0.76
N LEU A 359 -24.98 10.52 -0.54
CA LEU A 359 -26.31 10.52 -1.13
C LEU A 359 -27.35 10.46 0.00
N PRO A 360 -27.99 11.60 0.34
CA PRO A 360 -28.99 11.63 1.40
C PRO A 360 -30.17 10.69 1.12
N PHE A 361 -30.74 10.12 2.16
CA PHE A 361 -31.97 9.35 2.09
C PHE A 361 -33.17 10.29 1.97
N LYS A 362 -34.21 9.87 1.22
CA LYS A 362 -35.42 10.66 1.04
C LYS A 362 -36.31 10.67 2.29
N SER A 363 -36.18 9.63 3.12
CA SER A 363 -36.96 9.51 4.36
C SER A 363 -36.16 8.69 5.41
N GLU A 364 -36.56 8.82 6.67
CA GLU A 364 -36.02 7.98 7.76
C GLU A 364 -36.31 6.49 7.53
N GLN A 365 -37.46 6.16 6.94
CA GLN A 365 -37.79 4.77 6.62
C GLN A 365 -36.86 4.21 5.55
N GLU A 366 -36.53 4.96 4.49
CA GLU A 366 -35.55 4.54 3.48
C GLU A 366 -34.18 4.26 4.10
N LYS A 367 -33.75 5.09 5.05
CA LYS A 367 -32.52 4.87 5.80
C LYS A 367 -32.55 3.60 6.63
N ILE A 368 -33.65 3.37 7.36
CA ILE A 368 -33.85 2.14 8.14
C ILE A 368 -33.82 0.91 7.23
N ASP A 369 -34.55 0.95 6.11
CA ASP A 369 -34.61 -0.15 5.13
C ASP A 369 -33.20 -0.44 4.56
N PHE A 370 -32.40 0.60 4.31
CA PHE A 370 -31.01 0.47 3.86
C PHE A 370 -30.11 -0.18 4.92
N VAL A 371 -30.25 0.20 6.19
CA VAL A 371 -29.51 -0.44 7.30
C VAL A 371 -29.87 -1.92 7.42
N LEU A 372 -31.16 -2.25 7.32
CA LEU A 372 -31.63 -3.64 7.37
C LEU A 372 -31.08 -4.45 6.20
N TRP A 373 -31.06 -3.86 4.99
CA TRP A 373 -30.47 -4.47 3.80
C TRP A 373 -28.97 -4.70 3.99
N LEU A 374 -28.22 -3.71 4.45
CA LEU A 374 -26.79 -3.77 4.67
C LEU A 374 -26.44 -4.86 5.70
N TYR A 375 -27.15 -4.91 6.83
CA TYR A 375 -26.93 -5.91 7.87
C TYR A 375 -27.31 -7.32 7.41
N LYS A 376 -28.40 -7.47 6.66
CA LYS A 376 -28.84 -8.75 6.11
C LYS A 376 -27.80 -9.36 5.18
N ASN A 377 -27.17 -8.54 4.36
CA ASN A 377 -26.20 -8.97 3.35
C ASN A 377 -24.75 -8.92 3.82
N ARG A 378 -24.46 -8.68 5.10
CA ARG A 378 -23.10 -8.49 5.63
C ARG A 378 -22.13 -9.67 5.45
N GLU A 379 -22.65 -10.84 5.12
CA GLU A 379 -21.89 -12.06 4.84
C GLU A 379 -22.01 -12.49 3.36
N ASP A 380 -22.64 -11.67 2.52
CA ASP A 380 -22.93 -11.99 1.13
C ASP A 380 -21.80 -11.46 0.23
N GLU A 381 -20.96 -12.37 -0.26
CA GLU A 381 -19.87 -12.05 -1.18
C GLU A 381 -20.35 -11.79 -2.61
N GLN A 382 -21.47 -12.42 -3.02
CA GLN A 382 -21.98 -12.30 -4.41
C GLN A 382 -22.46 -10.90 -4.76
N TYR A 383 -23.05 -10.19 -3.79
CA TYR A 383 -23.56 -8.81 -3.95
C TYR A 383 -22.69 -7.79 -3.22
N HIS A 384 -21.44 -8.16 -2.89
CA HIS A 384 -20.49 -7.30 -2.17
C HIS A 384 -21.00 -6.79 -0.81
N GLY A 385 -21.96 -7.47 -0.21
CA GLY A 385 -22.55 -7.06 1.05
C GLY A 385 -21.58 -7.07 2.21
N SER A 386 -20.65 -8.03 2.23
CA SER A 386 -19.53 -8.08 3.18
C SER A 386 -18.63 -6.86 3.07
N TYR A 387 -18.32 -6.42 1.85
CA TYR A 387 -17.53 -5.21 1.61
C TYR A 387 -18.24 -3.93 2.08
N PHE A 388 -19.54 -3.76 1.76
CA PHE A 388 -20.28 -2.59 2.21
C PHE A 388 -20.48 -2.55 3.72
N TRP A 389 -20.61 -3.73 4.35
CA TRP A 389 -20.63 -3.81 5.81
C TRP A 389 -19.26 -3.46 6.42
N TRP A 390 -18.17 -3.90 5.83
CA TRP A 390 -16.80 -3.53 6.24
C TRP A 390 -16.55 -2.02 6.15
N LEU A 391 -17.06 -1.34 5.10
CA LEU A 391 -17.01 0.12 5.01
C LEU A 391 -17.68 0.80 6.20
N TRP A 392 -18.80 0.23 6.65
CA TRP A 392 -19.49 0.73 7.84
C TRP A 392 -18.73 0.41 9.13
N GLU A 393 -18.47 -0.88 9.37
CA GLU A 393 -18.02 -1.37 10.68
C GLU A 393 -16.54 -1.07 10.95
N ILE A 394 -15.68 -1.19 9.93
CA ILE A 394 -14.22 -1.05 10.07
C ILE A 394 -13.73 0.30 9.58
N LYS A 395 -14.16 0.76 8.41
CA LYS A 395 -13.67 2.01 7.83
C LYS A 395 -14.36 3.26 8.38
N GLY A 396 -15.51 3.11 8.99
CA GLY A 396 -16.21 4.23 9.62
C GLY A 396 -16.95 5.14 8.65
N ALA A 397 -17.20 4.69 7.42
CA ALA A 397 -18.00 5.44 6.46
C ALA A 397 -19.42 5.72 6.97
N THR A 398 -20.03 6.84 6.56
CA THR A 398 -21.42 7.15 6.88
C THR A 398 -22.39 6.30 6.05
N LEU A 399 -23.62 6.12 6.51
CA LEU A 399 -24.65 5.40 5.74
C LEU A 399 -24.97 6.14 4.44
N GLU A 400 -25.03 7.46 4.44
CA GLU A 400 -25.19 8.29 3.25
C GLU A 400 -24.01 8.15 2.27
N GLY A 401 -22.80 7.99 2.79
CA GLY A 401 -21.59 7.71 1.99
C GLY A 401 -21.68 6.34 1.34
N ILE A 402 -22.00 5.28 2.11
CA ILE A 402 -22.17 3.94 1.57
C ILE A 402 -23.33 3.88 0.57
N HIS A 403 -24.43 4.61 0.84
CA HIS A 403 -25.56 4.73 -0.10
C HIS A 403 -25.11 5.36 -1.43
N TRP A 404 -24.28 6.41 -1.38
CA TRP A 404 -23.63 6.97 -2.56
C TRP A 404 -22.76 5.93 -3.28
N TYR A 405 -21.90 5.23 -2.55
CA TYR A 405 -20.95 4.27 -3.10
C TYR A 405 -21.65 3.12 -3.82
N VAL A 406 -22.69 2.52 -3.20
CA VAL A 406 -23.54 1.47 -3.81
C VAL A 406 -24.19 1.94 -5.11
N ASN A 407 -24.63 3.20 -5.17
CA ASN A 407 -25.21 3.75 -6.38
C ASN A 407 -24.16 4.06 -7.45
N GLU A 408 -22.99 4.54 -7.05
CA GLU A 408 -21.90 4.85 -7.97
C GLU A 408 -21.30 3.58 -8.60
N CYS A 409 -21.21 2.47 -7.84
CA CYS A 409 -20.79 1.16 -8.36
C CYS A 409 -21.56 0.72 -9.62
N LYS A 410 -22.81 1.15 -9.79
CA LYS A 410 -23.60 0.82 -10.99
C LYS A 410 -23.02 1.37 -12.29
N LYS A 411 -22.09 2.33 -12.24
CA LYS A 411 -21.43 2.90 -13.40
C LYS A 411 -20.19 2.10 -13.83
N TYR A 412 -19.73 1.17 -12.99
CA TYR A 412 -18.52 0.37 -13.20
C TYR A 412 -18.91 -1.07 -13.55
N SER A 413 -18.06 -1.74 -14.31
CA SER A 413 -18.26 -3.15 -14.69
C SER A 413 -18.06 -4.11 -13.52
N ASP A 414 -17.23 -3.71 -12.56
CA ASP A 414 -16.89 -4.49 -11.37
C ASP A 414 -16.52 -3.56 -10.20
N LEU A 415 -16.41 -4.15 -9.01
CA LEU A 415 -16.09 -3.42 -7.79
C LEU A 415 -14.62 -2.96 -7.76
N ASP A 416 -13.72 -3.69 -8.42
CA ASP A 416 -12.28 -3.36 -8.42
C ASP A 416 -12.02 -2.03 -9.15
N GLY A 417 -12.72 -1.77 -10.26
CA GLY A 417 -12.67 -0.47 -10.93
C GLY A 417 -13.18 0.68 -10.05
N MET A 418 -14.19 0.41 -9.21
CA MET A 418 -14.68 1.41 -8.25
C MET A 418 -13.68 1.68 -7.12
N ARG A 419 -13.06 0.62 -6.57
CA ARG A 419 -12.04 0.71 -5.52
C ARG A 419 -10.81 1.50 -5.98
N GLN A 420 -10.38 1.31 -7.23
CA GLN A 420 -9.25 2.04 -7.79
C GLN A 420 -9.51 3.54 -7.90
N GLU A 421 -10.73 3.94 -8.28
CA GLU A 421 -11.09 5.35 -8.43
C GLU A 421 -11.44 6.02 -7.08
N TYR A 422 -12.05 5.25 -6.17
CA TYR A 422 -12.54 5.69 -4.85
C TYR A 422 -12.07 4.72 -3.78
N PRO A 423 -10.76 4.68 -3.50
CA PRO A 423 -10.20 3.76 -2.53
C PRO A 423 -10.60 4.12 -1.10
N SER A 424 -10.84 3.09 -0.29
CA SER A 424 -11.16 3.23 1.14
C SER A 424 -9.92 3.20 2.03
N ASP A 425 -8.81 2.70 1.49
CA ASP A 425 -7.48 2.72 2.10
C ASP A 425 -6.37 2.62 1.03
N ASP A 426 -5.12 2.60 1.48
CA ASP A 426 -3.95 2.52 0.62
C ASP A 426 -3.80 1.14 -0.06
N VAL A 427 -4.31 0.06 0.56
CA VAL A 427 -4.31 -1.28 -0.04
C VAL A 427 -5.18 -1.28 -1.29
N GLU A 428 -6.43 -0.78 -1.18
CA GLU A 428 -7.33 -0.65 -2.33
C GLU A 428 -6.79 0.31 -3.39
N ALA A 429 -6.16 1.41 -2.96
CA ALA A 429 -5.61 2.40 -3.85
C ALA A 429 -4.61 1.81 -4.86
N PHE A 430 -3.79 0.87 -4.44
CA PHE A 430 -2.76 0.27 -5.28
C PHE A 430 -3.14 -1.08 -5.88
N LEU A 431 -4.44 -1.41 -5.95
CA LEU A 431 -4.90 -2.58 -6.69
C LEU A 431 -4.67 -2.40 -8.20
N PHE A 432 -4.36 -3.52 -8.87
CA PHE A 432 -4.16 -3.52 -10.32
C PHE A 432 -5.50 -3.55 -11.07
N SER A 433 -5.48 -3.12 -12.32
CA SER A 433 -6.59 -3.26 -13.27
C SER A 433 -6.77 -4.72 -13.74
N GLY A 434 -6.99 -5.65 -12.82
CA GLY A 434 -7.20 -7.07 -13.06
C GLY A 434 -7.84 -7.70 -11.83
N THR A 435 -8.41 -8.90 -11.98
CA THR A 435 -8.94 -9.60 -10.81
C THR A 435 -7.78 -10.17 -10.01
N THR A 436 -7.51 -9.61 -8.84
CA THR A 436 -6.54 -10.17 -7.90
C THR A 436 -6.95 -11.59 -7.51
N VAL A 437 -5.99 -12.50 -7.51
CA VAL A 437 -6.23 -13.92 -7.16
C VAL A 437 -6.22 -14.11 -5.65
N PHE A 438 -5.28 -13.46 -4.99
CA PHE A 438 -5.09 -13.53 -3.55
C PHE A 438 -5.67 -12.31 -2.87
N ASP A 439 -6.17 -12.47 -1.64
CA ASP A 439 -6.73 -11.38 -0.85
C ASP A 439 -5.61 -10.38 -0.46
N PRO A 440 -5.66 -9.11 -0.93
CA PRO A 440 -4.58 -8.15 -0.71
C PRO A 440 -4.40 -7.79 0.78
N TYR A 441 -5.45 -7.86 1.59
CA TYR A 441 -5.34 -7.60 3.03
C TYR A 441 -4.62 -8.74 3.75
N LYS A 442 -4.89 -9.98 3.32
CA LYS A 442 -4.18 -11.15 3.84
C LYS A 442 -2.71 -11.17 3.42
N LEU A 443 -2.42 -10.77 2.18
CA LEU A 443 -1.02 -10.61 1.75
C LEU A 443 -0.30 -9.54 2.58
N LYS A 444 -0.98 -8.44 2.93
CA LYS A 444 -0.40 -7.41 3.80
C LYS A 444 -0.16 -7.91 5.22
N GLU A 445 -1.08 -8.68 5.80
CA GLU A 445 -0.87 -9.36 7.10
C GLU A 445 0.37 -10.27 7.04
N MET A 446 0.47 -11.12 6.01
CA MET A 446 1.61 -12.02 5.81
C MET A 446 2.93 -11.25 5.63
N GLU A 447 2.91 -10.13 4.92
CA GLU A 447 4.07 -9.24 4.75
C GLU A 447 4.51 -8.67 6.12
N GLU A 448 3.57 -8.20 6.96
CA GLU A 448 3.90 -7.71 8.30
C GLU A 448 4.47 -8.82 9.19
N ASP A 449 3.93 -10.04 9.11
CA ASP A 449 4.43 -11.19 9.86
C ASP A 449 5.85 -11.62 9.42
N CYS A 450 6.20 -11.44 8.15
CA CYS A 450 7.54 -11.73 7.62
C CYS A 450 8.57 -10.64 7.93
N LYS A 451 8.14 -9.39 8.20
CA LYS A 451 9.06 -8.28 8.46
C LYS A 451 9.95 -8.53 9.68
N GLY A 452 11.25 -8.44 9.45
CA GLY A 452 12.26 -8.64 10.50
C GLY A 452 12.63 -10.09 10.77
N ILE A 453 12.08 -11.04 10.03
CA ILE A 453 12.49 -12.45 10.10
C ILE A 453 13.53 -12.70 9.02
N GLU A 454 14.79 -12.75 9.43
CA GLU A 454 15.91 -13.04 8.55
C GLU A 454 16.18 -14.55 8.48
N PRO A 455 16.63 -15.10 7.33
CA PRO A 455 17.07 -16.48 7.27
C PRO A 455 18.26 -16.72 8.20
N ILE A 456 18.25 -17.83 8.92
CA ILE A 456 19.35 -18.22 9.81
C ILE A 456 20.59 -18.69 9.05
N MET A 457 20.44 -19.15 7.80
CA MET A 457 21.53 -19.57 6.92
C MET A 457 21.24 -19.09 5.49
N VAL A 458 22.25 -18.54 4.83
CA VAL A 458 22.21 -18.17 3.40
C VAL A 458 23.41 -18.77 2.70
N GLY A 459 23.20 -19.54 1.63
CA GLY A 459 24.29 -20.25 0.95
C GLY A 459 23.82 -21.16 -0.16
N ASP A 460 24.35 -22.36 -0.18
CA ASP A 460 23.96 -23.44 -1.08
C ASP A 460 24.17 -24.81 -0.42
N ILE A 461 23.73 -25.88 -1.06
CA ILE A 461 23.92 -27.24 -0.58
C ILE A 461 24.91 -27.99 -1.46
N GLU A 462 25.78 -28.78 -0.87
CA GLU A 462 26.84 -29.52 -1.58
C GLU A 462 26.99 -30.95 -1.05
N GLY A 463 27.27 -31.87 -1.98
CA GLY A 463 27.75 -33.22 -1.69
C GLY A 463 29.24 -33.37 -2.00
N ASP A 464 29.72 -34.62 -2.06
CA ASP A 464 31.14 -34.92 -2.35
C ASP A 464 31.49 -34.77 -3.85
N SER A 465 30.50 -34.66 -4.75
CA SER A 465 30.71 -34.44 -6.18
C SER A 465 29.77 -33.30 -6.66
N TYR A 466 30.25 -32.53 -7.63
CA TYR A 466 29.46 -31.52 -8.36
C TYR A 466 28.89 -32.04 -9.67
N ASP A 467 29.25 -33.27 -10.05
CA ASP A 467 28.67 -33.93 -11.23
C ASP A 467 27.38 -34.62 -10.85
N ALA A 468 26.28 -34.15 -11.45
CA ALA A 468 24.93 -34.67 -11.21
C ALA A 468 24.76 -36.15 -11.64
N ALA A 469 25.60 -36.64 -12.53
CA ALA A 469 25.62 -38.04 -12.97
C ALA A 469 26.43 -38.95 -12.02
N ASP A 470 27.24 -38.38 -11.12
CA ASP A 470 28.02 -39.14 -10.14
C ASP A 470 27.20 -39.32 -8.84
N PRO A 471 26.87 -40.59 -8.42
CA PRO A 471 26.17 -40.81 -7.16
C PRO A 471 26.83 -40.22 -5.92
N ALA A 472 28.14 -39.92 -5.97
CA ALA A 472 28.86 -39.26 -4.86
C ALA A 472 28.30 -37.85 -4.57
N CYS A 473 27.57 -37.23 -5.49
CA CYS A 473 26.90 -35.96 -5.25
C CYS A 473 25.88 -36.02 -4.08
N MET A 474 25.39 -37.22 -3.73
CA MET A 474 24.49 -37.46 -2.62
C MET A 474 25.19 -37.88 -1.32
N ASN A 475 26.52 -37.98 -1.32
CA ASN A 475 27.30 -38.33 -0.11
C ASN A 475 27.67 -37.07 0.66
N ASN A 476 27.65 -37.14 2.01
CA ASN A 476 28.09 -36.07 2.91
C ASN A 476 27.43 -34.70 2.58
N ILE A 477 26.14 -34.71 2.28
CA ILE A 477 25.38 -33.50 1.98
C ILE A 477 25.46 -32.54 3.15
N ARG A 478 25.88 -31.29 2.88
CA ARG A 478 26.07 -30.23 3.85
C ARG A 478 25.66 -28.87 3.30
N PHE A 479 25.21 -28.01 4.18
CA PHE A 479 25.00 -26.61 3.86
C PHE A 479 26.36 -25.87 3.82
N VAL A 480 26.57 -25.02 2.82
CA VAL A 480 27.77 -24.19 2.64
C VAL A 480 27.37 -22.74 2.62
N GLU A 481 27.75 -21.99 3.64
CA GLU A 481 27.44 -20.56 3.74
C GLU A 481 28.11 -19.78 2.60
N ARG A 482 27.30 -18.95 1.93
CA ARG A 482 27.74 -18.01 0.87
C ARG A 482 26.90 -16.76 0.93
N SER A 483 27.53 -15.61 1.03
CA SER A 483 26.82 -14.32 0.96
C SER A 483 26.11 -14.20 -0.39
N GLY A 484 24.78 -14.00 -0.37
CA GLY A 484 23.96 -13.92 -1.56
C GLY A 484 23.76 -15.27 -2.29
N GLY A 485 23.97 -16.40 -1.60
CA GLY A 485 23.68 -17.74 -2.15
C GLY A 485 22.20 -17.93 -2.43
N PRO A 486 21.85 -18.87 -3.35
CA PRO A 486 20.48 -19.08 -3.77
C PRO A 486 19.59 -19.78 -2.74
N LEU A 487 20.18 -20.49 -1.77
CA LEU A 487 19.44 -21.21 -0.72
C LEU A 487 19.39 -20.39 0.56
N LYS A 488 18.20 -20.02 0.95
CA LYS A 488 17.85 -19.39 2.23
C LYS A 488 17.18 -20.43 3.14
N VAL A 489 17.54 -20.47 4.41
CA VAL A 489 16.98 -21.40 5.41
C VAL A 489 16.57 -20.59 6.63
N TRP A 490 15.30 -20.62 7.00
CA TRP A 490 14.74 -19.98 8.20
C TRP A 490 14.65 -20.98 9.39
N ALA A 491 14.46 -22.27 9.11
CA ALA A 491 14.57 -23.31 10.10
C ALA A 491 15.26 -24.54 9.48
N GLY A 492 16.34 -25.00 10.09
CA GLY A 492 17.07 -26.18 9.65
C GLY A 492 16.30 -27.49 9.93
N PRO A 493 16.72 -28.61 9.31
CA PRO A 493 16.12 -29.90 9.60
C PRO A 493 16.32 -30.27 11.07
N ASP A 494 15.22 -30.60 11.74
CA ASP A 494 15.25 -31.05 13.14
C ASP A 494 15.27 -32.58 13.21
N ASN A 495 16.34 -33.08 13.81
CA ASN A 495 16.62 -34.52 14.02
C ASN A 495 16.37 -34.98 15.46
N SER A 496 15.79 -34.12 16.30
CA SER A 496 15.51 -34.47 17.70
C SER A 496 14.44 -35.55 17.85
N GLU A 497 13.52 -35.59 16.89
CA GLU A 497 12.44 -36.58 16.83
C GLU A 497 12.30 -37.13 15.40
N ILE A 498 11.88 -38.40 15.28
CA ILE A 498 11.56 -38.97 13.97
C ILE A 498 10.08 -38.71 13.68
N VAL A 499 9.82 -37.80 12.75
CA VAL A 499 8.47 -37.44 12.31
C VAL A 499 8.24 -37.84 10.87
N LYS A 500 7.32 -38.77 10.63
CA LYS A 500 6.89 -39.13 9.29
C LYS A 500 6.07 -38.00 8.64
N HIS A 501 6.20 -37.84 7.33
CA HIS A 501 5.45 -36.90 6.53
C HIS A 501 5.61 -35.43 6.97
N ARG A 502 6.76 -35.10 7.62
CA ARG A 502 7.04 -33.77 8.14
C ARG A 502 7.31 -32.76 7.02
N TYR A 503 8.25 -33.08 6.11
CA TYR A 503 8.70 -32.11 5.12
C TYR A 503 8.15 -32.40 3.72
N VAL A 504 7.73 -31.34 3.02
CA VAL A 504 7.37 -31.36 1.60
C VAL A 504 8.29 -30.40 0.87
N VAL A 505 8.91 -30.88 -0.20
CA VAL A 505 9.72 -30.07 -1.10
C VAL A 505 9.01 -29.99 -2.44
N SER A 506 8.79 -28.78 -2.95
CA SER A 506 8.21 -28.56 -4.28
C SER A 506 9.15 -27.77 -5.14
N CYS A 507 9.26 -28.15 -6.42
CA CYS A 507 10.10 -27.47 -7.40
C CYS A 507 9.26 -27.06 -8.63
N ASP A 508 9.31 -25.77 -8.94
CA ASP A 508 8.94 -25.22 -10.24
C ASP A 508 10.19 -25.05 -11.10
N ILE A 509 10.15 -25.57 -12.33
CA ILE A 509 11.31 -25.65 -13.23
C ILE A 509 11.31 -24.46 -14.19
N GLY A 510 12.24 -23.54 -13.99
CA GLY A 510 12.52 -22.43 -14.90
C GLY A 510 13.57 -22.77 -15.97
N GLY A 511 14.17 -21.74 -16.55
CA GLY A 511 15.21 -21.88 -17.56
C GLY A 511 16.62 -21.65 -17.02
N SER A 512 17.63 -22.03 -17.80
CA SER A 512 19.06 -21.88 -17.42
C SER A 512 19.67 -20.53 -17.75
N HIS A 513 19.01 -19.69 -18.58
CA HIS A 513 19.53 -18.40 -19.00
C HIS A 513 19.05 -17.25 -18.12
N LYS A 514 19.87 -16.21 -17.95
CA LYS A 514 19.52 -14.99 -17.16
C LYS A 514 18.28 -14.24 -17.63
N THR A 515 17.75 -14.55 -18.80
CA THR A 515 16.54 -13.95 -19.38
C THR A 515 15.34 -14.88 -19.36
N SER A 516 15.48 -16.11 -18.86
CA SER A 516 14.41 -17.08 -18.69
C SER A 516 13.81 -16.98 -17.29
N ASP A 517 12.68 -17.68 -17.04
CA ASP A 517 12.08 -17.78 -15.72
C ASP A 517 13.03 -18.46 -14.73
N PHE A 518 12.92 -18.13 -13.47
CA PHE A 518 13.73 -18.73 -12.41
C PHE A 518 13.22 -20.14 -12.08
N SER A 519 14.12 -20.99 -11.56
CA SER A 519 13.68 -22.20 -10.86
C SER A 519 13.52 -21.88 -9.38
N ASP A 520 12.45 -22.39 -8.78
CA ASP A 520 12.16 -22.21 -7.35
C ASP A 520 11.96 -23.58 -6.67
N ILE A 521 12.66 -23.80 -5.56
CA ILE A 521 12.49 -24.99 -4.70
C ILE A 521 12.11 -24.51 -3.31
N VAL A 522 10.87 -24.79 -2.90
CA VAL A 522 10.36 -24.42 -1.57
C VAL A 522 10.26 -25.66 -0.65
N VAL A 523 10.57 -25.49 0.62
CA VAL A 523 10.44 -26.52 1.67
C VAL A 523 9.40 -26.09 2.67
N LEU A 524 8.36 -26.93 2.86
CA LEU A 524 7.35 -26.78 3.90
C LEU A 524 7.64 -27.74 5.05
N ASP A 525 7.64 -27.22 6.29
CA ASP A 525 7.61 -28.01 7.51
C ASP A 525 6.17 -28.10 8.01
N ARG A 526 5.68 -29.31 8.26
CA ARG A 526 4.32 -29.62 8.70
C ARG A 526 4.25 -29.99 10.18
N TYR A 527 5.34 -29.80 10.92
CA TYR A 527 5.42 -30.25 12.32
C TYR A 527 4.27 -29.72 13.19
N ASP A 528 3.93 -28.45 13.04
CA ASP A 528 2.92 -27.80 13.87
C ASP A 528 1.50 -28.33 13.63
N GLU A 529 1.25 -28.99 12.49
CA GLU A 529 -0.04 -29.66 12.23
C GLU A 529 -0.35 -30.77 13.24
N ILE A 530 0.66 -31.39 13.85
CA ILE A 530 0.49 -32.38 14.93
C ILE A 530 -0.32 -31.78 16.08
N TYR A 531 -0.17 -30.48 16.31
CA TYR A 531 -0.80 -29.75 17.43
C TYR A 531 -1.94 -28.83 16.94
N GLY A 532 -2.38 -28.99 15.71
CA GLY A 532 -3.45 -28.18 15.12
C GLY A 532 -3.01 -26.82 14.60
N GLY A 533 -1.69 -26.62 14.41
CA GLY A 533 -1.12 -25.47 13.71
C GLY A 533 -1.18 -25.63 12.18
N VAL A 534 -0.37 -24.84 11.47
CA VAL A 534 -0.32 -24.78 10.01
C VAL A 534 1.09 -25.05 9.51
N PRO A 535 1.28 -25.51 8.25
CA PRO A 535 2.60 -25.68 7.65
C PRO A 535 3.33 -24.35 7.48
N GLU A 536 4.66 -24.39 7.57
CA GLU A 536 5.54 -23.24 7.50
C GLU A 536 6.57 -23.40 6.40
N VAL A 537 6.87 -22.32 5.65
CA VAL A 537 8.03 -22.28 4.73
C VAL A 537 9.31 -22.17 5.56
N VAL A 538 10.17 -23.18 5.48
CA VAL A 538 11.42 -23.24 6.26
C VAL A 538 12.67 -23.06 5.42
N ALA A 539 12.60 -23.25 4.10
CA ALA A 539 13.70 -22.98 3.19
C ALA A 539 13.22 -22.68 1.77
N GLU A 540 13.99 -21.92 1.03
CA GLU A 540 13.81 -21.63 -0.40
C GLU A 540 15.16 -21.63 -1.10
N TRP A 541 15.26 -22.33 -2.23
CA TRP A 541 16.32 -22.16 -3.22
C TRP A 541 15.73 -21.50 -4.47
N HIS A 542 16.27 -20.34 -4.86
CA HIS A 542 15.78 -19.57 -5.99
C HIS A 542 16.93 -19.13 -6.89
N GLY A 543 16.88 -19.52 -8.17
CA GLY A 543 18.00 -19.21 -9.07
C GLY A 543 17.85 -19.78 -10.47
N HIS A 544 18.93 -19.65 -11.27
CA HIS A 544 19.07 -20.25 -12.58
C HIS A 544 20.14 -21.34 -12.52
N CYS A 545 19.83 -22.52 -13.03
CA CYS A 545 20.81 -23.56 -13.24
C CYS A 545 20.36 -24.54 -14.36
N ASP A 546 21.28 -25.35 -14.85
CA ASP A 546 20.95 -26.36 -15.84
C ASP A 546 20.08 -27.48 -15.23
N ALA A 547 19.30 -28.16 -16.07
CA ALA A 547 18.30 -29.13 -15.61
C ALA A 547 18.89 -30.30 -14.81
N ASP A 548 20.09 -30.78 -15.15
CA ASP A 548 20.81 -31.81 -14.43
C ASP A 548 21.24 -31.33 -13.02
N GLN A 549 21.77 -30.10 -12.93
CA GLN A 549 22.14 -29.46 -11.68
C GLN A 549 20.90 -29.19 -10.80
N LEU A 550 19.79 -28.75 -11.39
CA LEU A 550 18.53 -28.54 -10.67
C LEU A 550 17.99 -29.88 -10.10
N ALA A 551 18.04 -30.97 -10.89
CA ALA A 551 17.64 -32.30 -10.44
C ALA A 551 18.49 -32.78 -9.24
N MET A 552 19.81 -32.57 -9.29
CA MET A 552 20.70 -32.85 -8.18
C MET A 552 20.37 -31.99 -6.94
N ARG A 553 20.15 -30.68 -7.13
CA ARG A 553 19.75 -29.77 -6.02
C ARG A 553 18.45 -30.18 -5.35
N CYS A 554 17.43 -30.53 -6.14
CA CYS A 554 16.17 -31.05 -5.61
C CYS A 554 16.38 -32.30 -4.74
N ALA A 555 17.20 -33.26 -5.20
CA ALA A 555 17.55 -34.45 -4.45
C ALA A 555 18.31 -34.14 -3.15
N GLN A 556 19.32 -33.27 -3.23
CA GLN A 556 20.14 -32.86 -2.10
C GLN A 556 19.33 -32.11 -1.03
N ILE A 557 18.49 -31.14 -1.42
CA ILE A 557 17.64 -30.39 -0.49
C ILE A 557 16.62 -31.33 0.16
N ALA A 558 15.96 -32.20 -0.62
CA ALA A 558 15.00 -33.14 -0.08
C ALA A 558 15.65 -34.11 0.92
N HIS A 559 16.86 -34.60 0.63
CA HIS A 559 17.61 -35.43 1.55
C HIS A 559 18.06 -34.67 2.80
N PHE A 560 18.55 -33.44 2.66
CA PHE A 560 18.95 -32.60 3.77
C PHE A 560 17.78 -32.34 4.75
N PHE A 561 16.55 -32.22 4.23
CA PHE A 561 15.34 -32.13 5.05
C PHE A 561 14.71 -33.52 5.32
N ASN A 562 15.51 -34.44 5.83
CA ASN A 562 15.06 -35.76 6.37
C ASN A 562 14.30 -36.62 5.35
N ASP A 563 14.81 -36.73 4.14
CA ASP A 563 14.17 -37.46 3.02
C ASP A 563 12.73 -36.99 2.76
N ALA A 564 12.56 -35.68 2.63
CA ALA A 564 11.31 -34.99 2.39
C ALA A 564 10.50 -35.56 1.21
N PHE A 565 9.19 -35.41 1.23
CA PHE A 565 8.37 -35.79 0.07
C PHE A 565 8.57 -34.75 -1.05
N LEU A 566 9.17 -35.19 -2.18
CA LEU A 566 9.58 -34.31 -3.28
C LEU A 566 8.54 -34.29 -4.40
N VAL A 567 8.10 -33.08 -4.77
CA VAL A 567 7.13 -32.81 -5.83
C VAL A 567 7.79 -31.96 -6.89
N ILE A 568 7.85 -32.42 -8.11
CA ILE A 568 8.43 -31.68 -9.26
C ILE A 568 7.31 -31.28 -10.22
N GLU A 569 7.25 -30.04 -10.65
CA GLU A 569 6.40 -29.65 -11.78
C GLU A 569 6.93 -30.28 -13.06
N ASN A 570 6.07 -30.99 -13.82
CA ASN A 570 6.55 -31.79 -14.94
C ASN A 570 6.21 -31.25 -16.34
N ASN A 571 5.61 -30.06 -16.47
CA ASN A 571 5.26 -29.49 -17.76
C ASN A 571 6.48 -29.22 -18.63
N THR A 572 7.49 -28.60 -18.06
CA THR A 572 8.76 -28.31 -18.68
C THR A 572 9.60 -29.59 -18.79
N ALA A 573 9.48 -30.49 -17.81
CA ALA A 573 10.22 -31.74 -17.76
C ALA A 573 9.84 -32.76 -18.84
N TYR A 574 8.67 -32.65 -19.50
CA TYR A 574 8.21 -33.54 -20.59
C TYR A 574 7.86 -32.82 -21.89
N SER A 575 8.13 -31.53 -22.02
CA SER A 575 7.78 -30.72 -23.20
C SER A 575 8.62 -31.13 -24.45
N ARG A 576 7.97 -31.63 -25.47
CA ARG A 576 8.58 -32.03 -26.74
C ARG A 576 8.57 -30.97 -27.83
N MET A 577 8.33 -29.70 -27.56
CA MET A 577 8.13 -28.70 -28.63
C MET A 577 9.02 -27.48 -28.54
N ASN A 578 9.73 -27.35 -29.66
CA ASN A 578 10.42 -26.22 -30.26
C ASN A 578 11.89 -25.94 -29.90
N ASN A 579 12.75 -26.57 -30.63
CA ASN A 579 13.95 -26.20 -31.35
C ASN A 579 14.43 -24.73 -31.17
N THR A 580 14.99 -24.40 -30.01
CA THR A 580 16.04 -23.38 -29.95
C THR A 580 16.82 -23.39 -28.62
N GLU A 581 16.32 -24.06 -27.59
CA GLU A 581 17.04 -24.27 -26.33
C GLU A 581 17.01 -25.75 -26.00
N GLY A 582 18.18 -26.37 -25.82
CA GLY A 582 18.35 -27.84 -25.71
C GLY A 582 17.40 -28.49 -24.69
N ASN A 583 16.91 -29.67 -25.02
CA ASN A 583 15.94 -30.52 -24.31
C ASN A 583 16.27 -30.69 -22.81
N GLN A 584 15.90 -29.75 -21.97
CA GLN A 584 16.09 -29.82 -20.51
C GLN A 584 15.34 -31.00 -19.88
N SER A 585 14.17 -31.35 -20.45
CA SER A 585 13.30 -32.40 -19.96
C SER A 585 13.81 -33.84 -20.12
N GLU A 586 14.65 -34.10 -21.10
CA GLU A 586 15.25 -35.45 -21.30
C GLU A 586 16.35 -35.72 -20.26
N LEU A 587 16.87 -34.72 -19.57
CA LEU A 587 17.95 -34.87 -18.60
C LEU A 587 17.45 -34.87 -17.14
N PHE A 588 16.35 -34.19 -16.81
CA PHE A 588 15.94 -33.96 -15.41
C PHE A 588 15.59 -35.27 -14.67
N PHE A 589 14.54 -35.98 -15.11
CA PHE A 589 14.11 -37.20 -14.40
C PHE A 589 15.10 -38.39 -14.52
N PRO A 590 15.81 -38.61 -15.64
CA PRO A 590 16.88 -39.63 -15.72
C PRO A 590 18.00 -39.39 -14.66
N ILE A 591 18.29 -38.13 -14.30
CA ILE A 591 19.24 -37.81 -13.24
C ILE A 591 18.58 -37.94 -11.87
N LEU A 592 17.36 -37.38 -11.67
CA LEU A 592 16.72 -37.35 -10.37
C LEU A 592 16.37 -38.76 -9.84
N LEU A 593 15.80 -39.63 -10.68
CA LEU A 593 15.28 -40.93 -10.24
C LEU A 593 16.34 -41.88 -9.63
N PRO A 594 17.58 -41.95 -10.11
CA PRO A 594 18.64 -42.69 -9.43
C PRO A 594 19.10 -42.08 -8.10
N LEU A 595 18.96 -40.75 -7.95
CA LEU A 595 19.45 -40.03 -6.79
C LEU A 595 18.42 -40.00 -5.64
N TYR A 596 17.11 -40.01 -5.98
CA TYR A 596 16.08 -39.80 -4.97
C TYR A 596 14.81 -40.64 -5.23
N HIS A 597 14.20 -41.20 -4.16
CA HIS A 597 13.11 -42.16 -4.30
C HIS A 597 11.77 -41.72 -3.71
N ASN A 598 11.75 -40.76 -2.75
CA ASN A 598 10.53 -40.29 -2.12
C ASN A 598 9.83 -39.19 -2.95
N LEU A 599 9.37 -39.58 -4.14
CA LEU A 599 8.87 -38.70 -5.18
C LEU A 599 7.34 -38.80 -5.37
N TYR A 600 6.72 -37.67 -5.67
CA TYR A 600 5.33 -37.61 -6.07
C TYR A 600 5.11 -38.24 -7.45
N SER A 601 4.05 -39.05 -7.55
CA SER A 601 3.58 -39.60 -8.81
C SER A 601 2.06 -39.53 -8.90
N ALA A 602 1.56 -38.97 -10.00
CA ALA A 602 0.11 -38.84 -10.24
C ALA A 602 -0.63 -40.20 -10.29
N SER A 603 0.08 -41.30 -10.58
CA SER A 603 -0.48 -42.65 -10.60
C SER A 603 -0.76 -43.26 -9.24
N GLN A 604 -0.16 -42.76 -8.17
CA GLN A 604 -0.38 -43.25 -6.79
C GLN A 604 -1.75 -42.86 -6.24
N SER A 605 -2.33 -41.79 -6.69
CA SER A 605 -3.58 -41.25 -6.11
C SER A 605 -4.87 -41.90 -6.59
N LYS A 606 -4.88 -42.63 -7.73
CA LYS A 606 -6.13 -43.09 -8.37
C LYS A 606 -6.24 -44.55 -8.83
N LEU A 607 -5.17 -45.38 -8.83
CA LEU A 607 -5.22 -46.66 -9.52
C LEU A 607 -4.54 -47.83 -8.76
N LYS A 608 -5.29 -48.50 -7.89
CA LYS A 608 -4.92 -49.85 -7.38
C LYS A 608 -5.15 -51.01 -8.33
N LYS A 609 -5.54 -50.83 -9.62
CA LYS A 609 -6.07 -51.95 -10.45
C LYS A 609 -5.70 -51.98 -11.92
N VAL A 610 -4.68 -51.31 -12.44
CA VAL A 610 -4.31 -51.52 -13.85
C VAL A 610 -2.83 -51.88 -13.95
N LYS A 611 -2.55 -53.15 -14.41
CA LYS A 611 -1.23 -53.61 -14.79
C LYS A 611 -0.83 -52.96 -16.12
N ASN A 612 0.39 -52.39 -16.19
CA ASN A 612 1.03 -51.73 -17.34
C ASN A 612 0.65 -50.27 -17.57
N ILE A 613 0.78 -49.38 -16.57
CA ILE A 613 0.84 -47.94 -16.80
C ILE A 613 2.27 -47.52 -16.48
N GLU A 614 2.94 -46.86 -17.43
CA GLU A 614 4.21 -46.14 -17.18
C GLU A 614 3.96 -45.12 -16.07
N THR A 615 4.76 -45.17 -15.02
CA THR A 615 4.66 -44.25 -13.89
C THR A 615 5.04 -42.85 -14.38
N LYS A 616 4.09 -41.92 -14.39
CA LYS A 616 4.36 -40.51 -14.70
C LYS A 616 4.77 -39.82 -13.40
N TRP A 617 6.05 -39.50 -13.29
CA TRP A 617 6.62 -38.78 -12.18
C TRP A 617 6.28 -37.29 -12.27
N GLY A 618 6.19 -36.62 -11.10
CA GLY A 618 5.94 -35.20 -10.98
C GLY A 618 4.46 -34.81 -11.10
N PHE A 619 4.21 -33.55 -10.82
CA PHE A 619 2.90 -32.91 -10.85
C PHE A 619 2.67 -32.26 -12.23
N ASN A 620 1.60 -32.62 -12.93
CA ASN A 620 1.31 -32.07 -14.24
C ASN A 620 0.42 -30.84 -14.13
N THR A 621 0.98 -29.66 -14.45
CA THR A 621 0.27 -28.37 -14.48
C THR A 621 -0.31 -28.15 -15.87
N ASN A 622 -1.55 -28.46 -16.06
CA ASN A 622 -2.34 -28.07 -17.22
C ASN A 622 -3.37 -26.99 -16.82
N LYS A 623 -4.14 -26.47 -17.77
CA LYS A 623 -5.14 -25.42 -17.48
C LYS A 623 -6.05 -25.77 -16.31
N ALA A 624 -6.53 -27.00 -16.19
CA ALA A 624 -7.44 -27.41 -15.13
C ALA A 624 -6.73 -27.57 -13.77
N THR A 625 -5.53 -28.16 -13.75
CA THR A 625 -4.75 -28.34 -12.52
C THR A 625 -4.17 -27.02 -12.03
N LYS A 626 -3.74 -26.08 -12.94
CA LYS A 626 -3.32 -24.73 -12.56
C LYS A 626 -4.45 -24.00 -11.82
N VAL A 627 -5.66 -24.06 -12.34
CA VAL A 627 -6.84 -23.48 -11.65
C VAL A 627 -7.06 -24.10 -10.26
N ALA A 628 -6.88 -25.42 -10.13
CA ALA A 628 -7.09 -26.13 -8.86
C ALA A 628 -6.04 -25.74 -7.80
N VAL A 629 -4.75 -25.71 -8.16
CA VAL A 629 -3.68 -25.36 -7.22
C VAL A 629 -3.77 -23.89 -6.80
N VAL A 630 -4.01 -22.99 -7.74
CA VAL A 630 -4.14 -21.54 -7.47
C VAL A 630 -5.34 -21.27 -6.57
N LYS A 631 -6.51 -21.85 -6.85
CA LYS A 631 -7.69 -21.69 -5.98
C LYS A 631 -7.50 -22.30 -4.59
N THR A 632 -6.73 -23.38 -4.49
CA THR A 632 -6.39 -23.96 -3.19
C THR A 632 -5.52 -23.03 -2.38
N MET A 633 -4.44 -22.51 -2.96
CA MET A 633 -3.56 -21.53 -2.32
C MET A 633 -4.32 -20.25 -1.92
N ALA A 634 -5.16 -19.73 -2.81
CA ALA A 634 -5.97 -18.54 -2.50
C ALA A 634 -6.89 -18.75 -1.29
N ARG A 635 -7.49 -19.95 -1.16
CA ARG A 635 -8.28 -20.30 0.03
C ARG A 635 -7.40 -20.42 1.27
N ILE A 636 -6.25 -21.08 1.18
CA ILE A 636 -5.31 -21.25 2.29
C ILE A 636 -4.82 -19.89 2.80
N ILE A 637 -4.44 -18.96 1.90
CA ILE A 637 -4.05 -17.59 2.27
C ILE A 637 -5.20 -16.87 2.98
N ARG A 638 -6.42 -16.90 2.40
CA ARG A 638 -7.58 -16.27 3.02
C ARG A 638 -7.85 -16.78 4.43
N ASP A 639 -7.70 -18.09 4.64
CA ASP A 639 -8.00 -18.77 5.90
C ASP A 639 -6.79 -18.76 6.89
N GLY A 640 -5.64 -18.16 6.52
CA GLY A 640 -4.41 -18.16 7.33
C GLY A 640 -3.81 -19.56 7.51
N GLY A 641 -3.91 -20.39 6.47
CA GLY A 641 -3.63 -21.82 6.54
C GLY A 641 -2.18 -22.22 6.27
N TYR A 642 -1.24 -21.28 6.15
CA TYR A 642 0.21 -21.53 6.15
C TYR A 642 1.00 -20.29 6.56
N MET A 643 2.24 -20.46 7.00
CA MET A 643 3.17 -19.39 7.30
C MET A 643 4.20 -19.21 6.19
N GLU A 644 4.32 -18.00 5.64
CA GLU A 644 5.35 -17.60 4.68
C GLU A 644 6.54 -16.97 5.41
N ARG A 645 7.75 -17.10 4.84
CA ARG A 645 8.97 -16.49 5.38
C ARG A 645 9.74 -15.64 4.35
N GLU A 646 9.44 -15.81 3.06
CA GLU A 646 10.09 -15.07 1.98
C GLU A 646 9.20 -13.91 1.49
N LEU A 647 9.64 -12.67 1.72
CA LEU A 647 8.91 -11.47 1.29
C LEU A 647 8.74 -11.41 -0.23
N ALA A 648 9.72 -11.90 -1.00
CA ALA A 648 9.62 -11.92 -2.46
C ALA A 648 8.50 -12.84 -2.98
N ALA A 649 8.15 -13.90 -2.25
CA ALA A 649 7.02 -14.76 -2.59
C ALA A 649 5.67 -14.06 -2.38
N ILE A 650 5.56 -13.23 -1.33
CA ILE A 650 4.36 -12.43 -1.09
C ILE A 650 4.24 -11.33 -2.16
N ASP A 651 5.38 -10.74 -2.57
CA ASP A 651 5.41 -9.77 -3.68
C ASP A 651 4.91 -10.42 -4.99
N GLU A 652 5.38 -11.61 -5.36
CA GLU A 652 4.87 -12.35 -6.51
C GLU A 652 3.36 -12.64 -6.41
N CYS A 653 2.86 -13.04 -5.24
CA CYS A 653 1.41 -13.22 -5.02
C CYS A 653 0.62 -11.94 -5.31
N THR A 654 1.18 -10.78 -5.01
CA THR A 654 0.54 -9.48 -5.24
C THR A 654 0.38 -9.18 -6.73
N TYR A 655 1.34 -9.60 -7.55
CA TYR A 655 1.33 -9.40 -9.01
C TYR A 655 0.67 -10.54 -9.79
N PHE A 656 0.15 -11.55 -9.11
CA PHE A 656 -0.47 -12.73 -9.74
C PHE A 656 -1.97 -12.48 -9.94
N LEU A 657 -2.40 -12.42 -11.22
CA LEU A 657 -3.74 -12.03 -11.64
C LEU A 657 -4.48 -13.12 -12.39
N TYR A 658 -5.80 -13.00 -12.42
CA TYR A 658 -6.67 -13.74 -13.31
C TYR A 658 -7.05 -12.89 -14.52
N TYR A 659 -6.70 -13.34 -15.70
CA TYR A 659 -6.97 -12.68 -16.98
C TYR A 659 -8.25 -13.23 -17.60
N LYS A 660 -9.37 -12.50 -17.44
CA LYS A 660 -10.71 -12.90 -17.97
C LYS A 660 -10.70 -13.13 -19.47
N GLN A 661 -9.91 -12.36 -20.25
CA GLN A 661 -9.86 -12.46 -21.72
C GLN A 661 -9.33 -13.82 -22.20
N ASN A 662 -8.36 -14.37 -21.52
CA ASN A 662 -7.70 -15.63 -21.88
C ASN A 662 -8.09 -16.79 -20.96
N ASP A 663 -8.91 -16.53 -19.94
CA ASP A 663 -9.26 -17.49 -18.89
C ASP A 663 -8.02 -18.19 -18.32
N CYS A 664 -7.04 -17.39 -17.91
CA CYS A 664 -5.77 -17.90 -17.38
C CYS A 664 -5.29 -17.12 -16.14
N TYR A 665 -4.42 -17.74 -15.37
CA TYR A 665 -3.75 -17.18 -14.20
C TYR A 665 -2.27 -16.98 -14.53
N GLY A 666 -1.67 -15.91 -14.02
CA GLY A 666 -0.23 -15.64 -14.17
C GLY A 666 0.17 -14.28 -13.63
N ALA A 667 1.46 -14.05 -13.57
CA ALA A 667 2.03 -12.76 -13.22
C ALA A 667 1.73 -11.70 -14.30
N ILE A 668 1.76 -10.41 -13.91
CA ILE A 668 1.72 -9.31 -14.88
C ILE A 668 2.99 -9.29 -15.73
N ALA A 669 2.92 -8.63 -16.89
CA ALA A 669 4.05 -8.55 -17.81
C ALA A 669 5.29 -7.96 -17.12
N GLY A 670 6.43 -8.66 -17.21
CA GLY A 670 7.70 -8.25 -16.57
C GLY A 670 7.88 -8.71 -15.11
N LYS A 671 6.93 -9.46 -14.57
CA LYS A 671 7.03 -10.14 -13.27
C LYS A 671 7.01 -11.65 -13.43
N HIS A 672 7.44 -12.35 -12.40
CA HIS A 672 7.56 -13.81 -12.35
C HIS A 672 6.48 -14.40 -11.44
N ASP A 673 6.12 -15.66 -11.65
CA ASP A 673 5.19 -16.44 -10.80
C ASP A 673 5.78 -17.78 -10.32
N ASP A 674 7.11 -17.94 -10.42
CA ASP A 674 7.83 -19.17 -10.09
C ASP A 674 7.64 -19.56 -8.61
N ARG A 675 7.82 -18.60 -7.70
CA ARG A 675 7.60 -18.81 -6.25
C ARG A 675 6.15 -19.13 -5.93
N VAL A 676 5.22 -18.45 -6.61
CA VAL A 676 3.78 -18.71 -6.43
C VAL A 676 3.44 -20.13 -6.85
N MET A 677 3.95 -20.58 -7.98
CA MET A 677 3.64 -21.91 -8.52
C MET A 677 4.26 -23.02 -7.67
N ALA A 678 5.52 -22.90 -7.25
CA ALA A 678 6.15 -23.87 -6.36
C ALA A 678 5.36 -24.05 -5.06
N ARG A 679 4.93 -22.95 -4.42
CA ARG A 679 4.12 -22.97 -3.19
C ARG A 679 2.72 -23.49 -3.40
N ALA A 680 2.06 -23.10 -4.49
CA ALA A 680 0.71 -23.56 -4.83
C ALA A 680 0.66 -25.07 -5.03
N ILE A 681 1.68 -25.64 -5.68
CA ILE A 681 1.82 -27.08 -5.89
C ILE A 681 2.10 -27.79 -4.54
N ALA A 682 3.04 -27.26 -3.74
CA ALA A 682 3.37 -27.80 -2.42
C ALA A 682 2.13 -27.90 -1.52
N LEU A 683 1.39 -26.81 -1.36
CA LEU A 683 0.17 -26.72 -0.54
C LEU A 683 -1.00 -27.55 -1.10
N TYR A 684 -1.06 -27.70 -2.42
CA TYR A 684 -2.07 -28.55 -3.04
C TYR A 684 -1.83 -30.04 -2.78
N VAL A 685 -0.57 -30.50 -2.88
CA VAL A 685 -0.18 -31.90 -2.66
C VAL A 685 -0.19 -32.23 -1.18
N GLU A 686 0.29 -31.33 -0.35
CA GLU A 686 0.32 -31.43 1.11
C GLU A 686 -1.06 -31.82 1.67
N LYS A 687 -2.13 -31.17 1.21
CA LYS A 687 -3.50 -31.41 1.66
C LYS A 687 -3.97 -32.86 1.53
N ASP A 688 -3.46 -33.61 0.54
CA ASP A 688 -3.81 -35.00 0.30
C ASP A 688 -2.83 -35.98 0.96
N MET A 689 -1.80 -35.49 1.66
CA MET A 689 -0.84 -36.30 2.39
C MET A 689 -1.40 -36.75 3.76
N PRO A 690 -0.90 -37.88 4.28
CA PRO A 690 -1.17 -38.23 5.68
C PRO A 690 -0.66 -37.14 6.63
N ALA A 691 -1.35 -36.91 7.73
CA ALA A 691 -0.87 -36.00 8.78
C ALA A 691 0.51 -36.41 9.27
N PRO A 692 1.36 -35.47 9.68
CA PRO A 692 2.66 -35.80 10.27
C PRO A 692 2.47 -36.55 11.58
N GLU A 693 3.31 -37.57 11.80
CA GLU A 693 3.21 -38.49 12.96
C GLU A 693 4.57 -38.67 13.61
N ILE A 694 4.65 -38.39 14.91
CA ILE A 694 5.84 -38.69 15.73
C ILE A 694 5.95 -40.19 15.92
N ILE A 695 7.07 -40.74 15.48
CA ILE A 695 7.37 -42.15 15.71
C ILE A 695 8.10 -42.28 17.04
N PRO A 696 7.52 -42.93 18.06
CA PRO A 696 8.21 -43.14 19.30
C PRO A 696 9.49 -43.97 19.06
N PHE A 697 10.61 -43.55 19.64
CA PHE A 697 11.88 -44.27 19.58
C PHE A 697 11.66 -45.70 20.13
N ARG A 698 11.70 -46.68 19.24
CA ARG A 698 11.62 -48.09 19.62
C ARG A 698 13.04 -48.62 19.83
N SER A 699 13.32 -49.08 21.05
CA SER A 699 14.59 -49.76 21.31
C SER A 699 14.70 -51.05 20.48
N LYS A 700 15.92 -51.49 20.16
CA LYS A 700 16.15 -52.77 19.46
C LYS A 700 15.43 -53.93 20.18
N SER A 701 15.33 -53.88 21.52
CA SER A 701 14.59 -54.85 22.33
C SER A 701 13.08 -54.83 22.13
N ASP A 702 12.49 -53.66 21.83
CA ASP A 702 11.04 -53.56 21.56
C ASP A 702 10.69 -54.11 20.18
N ILE A 703 11.52 -53.85 19.19
CA ILE A 703 11.39 -54.41 17.84
C ILE A 703 11.52 -55.93 17.85
N GLU A 704 12.42 -56.45 18.66
CA GLU A 704 12.65 -57.90 18.80
C GLU A 704 11.50 -58.57 19.56
N ARG A 705 10.94 -57.93 20.59
CA ARG A 705 9.73 -58.41 21.30
C ARG A 705 8.52 -58.46 20.40
N GLU A 706 8.33 -57.49 19.51
CA GLU A 706 7.22 -57.44 18.54
C GLU A 706 7.40 -58.50 17.43
N ARG A 707 8.63 -58.71 16.94
CA ARG A 707 8.94 -59.82 16.03
C ARG A 707 8.69 -61.18 16.67
N LEU A 708 8.96 -61.35 17.97
CA LEU A 708 8.65 -62.56 18.72
C LEU A 708 7.15 -62.73 18.96
N ARG A 709 6.41 -61.67 19.22
CA ARG A 709 4.93 -61.72 19.34
C ARG A 709 4.22 -62.03 18.02
N ASN A 710 4.74 -61.55 16.88
CA ASN A 710 4.13 -61.74 15.57
C ASN A 710 4.69 -62.95 14.82
N ARG A 711 5.50 -63.80 15.48
CA ARG A 711 5.84 -65.10 14.92
C ARG A 711 4.61 -66.00 14.86
N PRO A 712 4.26 -66.55 13.69
CA PRO A 712 3.20 -67.53 13.59
C PRO A 712 3.55 -68.72 14.54
N PRO A 713 2.57 -69.33 15.20
CA PRO A 713 2.82 -70.43 16.07
C PRO A 713 3.52 -71.56 15.26
N VAL A 714 4.66 -72.02 15.78
CA VAL A 714 5.35 -73.18 15.20
C VAL A 714 4.44 -74.38 15.39
N VAL A 715 3.79 -74.83 14.32
CA VAL A 715 3.09 -76.11 14.32
C VAL A 715 4.15 -77.18 14.36
N ALA A 716 4.31 -77.79 15.55
CA ALA A 716 5.14 -78.98 15.71
C ALA A 716 4.41 -80.12 15.00
N GLU A 717 4.89 -80.49 13.77
CA GLU A 717 4.54 -81.82 13.23
C GLU A 717 5.07 -82.89 14.14
N LEU A 718 4.18 -83.48 14.88
CA LEU A 718 4.43 -84.77 15.53
C LEU A 718 4.58 -85.83 14.45
N ALA A 719 5.83 -86.16 14.11
CA ALA A 719 6.15 -87.32 13.32
C ALA A 719 5.68 -88.59 14.11
N GLY A 720 4.61 -89.21 13.67
CA GLY A 720 4.14 -90.45 14.13
C GLY A 720 5.15 -91.56 13.88
N ILE A 721 5.70 -92.10 14.95
CA ILE A 721 6.35 -93.42 14.94
C ILE A 721 5.25 -94.45 14.97
N GLY A 722 4.98 -95.14 13.91
CA GLY A 722 4.16 -96.34 13.82
C GLY A 722 5.04 -97.49 13.41
N GLY A 723 5.38 -98.31 14.36
CA GLY A 723 6.08 -99.59 14.13
C GLY A 723 5.11 -100.74 13.97
N SER A 724 5.61 -101.69 13.26
CA SER A 724 5.30 -103.12 12.96
C SER A 724 4.56 -103.40 11.67
#